data_455e6ad51963d577589bd76c83658d2c
#
_entry.id   455e6ad51963d577589bd76c83658d2c
#
_cell.length_a   1.000
_cell.length_b   1.000
_cell.length_c   1.000
_cell.angle_alpha   90.00
_cell.angle_beta   90.00
_cell.angle_gamma   90.00
#
_symmetry.space_group_name_H-M   'P 1'
#
loop_
_entity.id
_entity.type
_entity.pdbx_description
1 polymer ?
#
loop_
_entity_poly.entity_id
_entity_poly.type
_entity_poly.pdbx_seq_one_letter_code
_entity_poly.pdbx_strand_id
1 'polypeptide(L)'
;KYTIYYLEFDTPLEECLKRNRERIGYKYVPEKVIERTWETIKNNEKLPSVLKKINSIDEIINFYTADVNEYKKVIIIGDIHSCAEPLKEVLKDFSEENLYVFVGDYFDRGIEHKKTWEIIKELSKKDNVVFLEGNHEKWLNNFANDEEELSRAAKKTFESITENLTEAEIMKLKKEMRIFVRKLRQCFAFEFKGQKYLVTHGGLSAVPNLLYISTNEMIKGIGNYETEIDQIYSENFIKGKCQDFIQIHGHRKTESTEHSYCLEDEIEFGGNLKYAEITEKGFEIKTIKNDIYDKNYLQNDFEAKENEKEVLRTENPEINTIINSKLVKVRKCEPNTYSLNFVEKAFRRKLWDSSTIKARGLFVDRNTGEVIARAYDKFFNYNETGIPEVSEEELKETLKFPLKAIKKYNGFLGIISVNKKNEEFIISTKGTTYSDYVNIFRKIFEKIDKNIKNCLKEILLKHNCSATFEVISSLDPHIVKYEKTDMLYLLDFVENILHINGKHIDNTFSDNMKQLLKEKMEEKGYKDPKFEFSVEESVLNSWEEFQEFYKSTSDIENIEGYVIKDQNGFMFKLKNNFYTTWKKRRNILNHYQNNIEAEYDLERIKDNEDVKFAKWLINLPKEEVKNKNIIEIREKYNSK
;
A
#
# COMPACT_ATOMS: atom_id res chain seq x y z
N LYS A 1 -4.32 21.28 11.99
CA LYS A 1 -3.89 22.65 12.31
C LYS A 1 -2.38 22.61 12.49
N TYR A 2 -1.65 23.17 11.54
CA TYR A 2 -0.18 23.23 11.61
C TYR A 2 0.25 24.43 12.45
N THR A 3 1.29 24.28 13.25
CA THR A 3 2.00 25.41 13.83
C THR A 3 3.04 25.86 12.81
N ILE A 4 2.97 27.11 12.37
CA ILE A 4 3.90 27.67 11.40
C ILE A 4 4.96 28.44 12.17
N TYR A 5 6.20 28.01 12.05
CA TYR A 5 7.35 28.68 12.63
C TYR A 5 8.00 29.60 11.59
N TYR A 6 8.52 30.73 12.06
CA TYR A 6 9.28 31.66 11.27
C TYR A 6 10.67 31.84 11.88
N LEU A 7 11.68 31.51 11.10
CA LEU A 7 13.09 31.75 11.47
C LEU A 7 13.64 32.88 10.62
N GLU A 8 14.01 33.97 11.28
CA GLU A 8 14.67 35.11 10.65
C GLU A 8 16.17 34.95 10.73
N PHE A 9 16.83 34.94 9.58
CA PHE A 9 18.27 34.99 9.51
C PHE A 9 18.72 36.43 9.44
N ASP A 10 19.32 36.95 10.50
CA ASP A 10 19.89 38.32 10.51
C ASP A 10 21.28 38.32 9.83
N THR A 11 21.28 37.90 8.57
CA THR A 11 22.50 37.86 7.76
C THR A 11 22.68 39.22 7.09
N PRO A 12 23.82 39.90 7.26
CA PRO A 12 24.09 41.15 6.58
C PRO A 12 23.96 41.05 5.07
N LEU A 13 23.45 42.09 4.39
CA LEU A 13 23.26 42.07 2.93
C LEU A 13 24.56 41.72 2.17
N GLU A 14 25.67 42.27 2.61
CA GLU A 14 27.00 42.02 2.01
C GLU A 14 27.36 40.50 2.04
N GLU A 15 27.06 39.84 3.16
CA GLU A 15 27.30 38.41 3.30
C GLU A 15 26.35 37.58 2.44
N CYS A 16 25.07 38.02 2.32
CA CYS A 16 24.13 37.39 1.41
C CYS A 16 24.59 37.47 -0.05
N LEU A 17 25.08 38.66 -0.46
CA LEU A 17 25.59 38.86 -1.81
C LEU A 17 26.89 38.07 -2.05
N LYS A 18 27.79 38.03 -1.07
CA LYS A 18 29.02 37.26 -1.14
C LYS A 18 28.71 35.74 -1.35
N ARG A 19 27.89 35.15 -0.50
CA ARG A 19 27.47 33.76 -0.61
C ARG A 19 26.76 33.47 -1.92
N ASN A 20 25.99 34.42 -2.44
CA ASN A 20 25.31 34.28 -3.73
C ASN A 20 26.29 34.26 -4.91
N ARG A 21 27.38 35.03 -4.85
CA ARG A 21 28.43 35.05 -5.89
C ARG A 21 29.18 33.70 -5.97
N GLU A 22 29.24 32.95 -4.88
CA GLU A 22 29.84 31.62 -4.81
C GLU A 22 28.90 30.51 -5.39
N ARG A 23 27.62 30.85 -5.64
CA ARG A 23 26.64 29.90 -6.18
C ARG A 23 26.81 29.70 -7.69
N ILE A 24 26.64 28.47 -8.15
CA ILE A 24 26.80 28.09 -9.55
C ILE A 24 25.44 27.74 -10.17
N GLY A 25 25.25 28.19 -11.42
CA GLY A 25 24.07 27.87 -12.22
C GLY A 25 22.76 28.43 -11.64
N TYR A 26 21.72 27.62 -11.58
CA TYR A 26 20.38 28.04 -11.12
C TYR A 26 20.30 28.46 -9.64
N LYS A 27 21.32 28.16 -8.86
CA LYS A 27 21.40 28.62 -7.46
C LYS A 27 21.79 30.11 -7.34
N TYR A 28 22.31 30.69 -8.41
CA TYR A 28 22.61 32.12 -8.45
C TYR A 28 21.33 32.94 -8.61
N VAL A 29 21.09 33.86 -7.70
CA VAL A 29 19.95 34.80 -7.72
C VAL A 29 20.47 36.18 -8.15
N PRO A 30 19.78 36.90 -9.05
CA PRO A 30 20.18 38.24 -9.40
C PRO A 30 20.31 39.14 -8.16
N GLU A 31 21.42 39.86 -7.99
CA GLU A 31 21.73 40.61 -6.77
C GLU A 31 20.63 41.61 -6.40
N LYS A 32 20.02 42.28 -7.39
CA LYS A 32 18.87 43.18 -7.17
C LYS A 32 17.64 42.47 -6.52
N VAL A 33 17.47 41.19 -6.75
CA VAL A 33 16.39 40.43 -6.11
C VAL A 33 16.73 40.17 -4.65
N ILE A 34 17.99 39.89 -4.35
CA ILE A 34 18.47 39.68 -2.97
C ILE A 34 18.35 41.00 -2.19
N GLU A 35 18.81 42.11 -2.76
CA GLU A 35 18.72 43.44 -2.16
C GLU A 35 17.26 43.82 -1.85
N ARG A 36 16.38 43.70 -2.83
CA ARG A 36 14.95 43.99 -2.65
C ARG A 36 14.30 43.06 -1.60
N THR A 37 14.63 41.79 -1.61
CA THR A 37 14.09 40.84 -0.64
C THR A 37 14.58 41.13 0.77
N TRP A 38 15.86 41.48 0.91
CA TRP A 38 16.48 41.86 2.18
C TRP A 38 15.82 43.14 2.74
N GLU A 39 15.62 44.17 1.92
CA GLU A 39 14.92 45.41 2.29
C GLU A 39 13.46 45.13 2.69
N THR A 40 12.77 44.23 1.95
CA THR A 40 11.39 43.87 2.26
C THR A 40 11.29 43.15 3.61
N ILE A 41 12.22 42.26 3.92
CA ILE A 41 12.26 41.55 5.21
C ILE A 41 12.55 42.55 6.35
N LYS A 42 13.52 43.42 6.18
CA LYS A 42 13.92 44.43 7.20
C LYS A 42 12.80 45.46 7.48
N ASN A 43 12.00 45.81 6.47
CA ASN A 43 10.94 46.81 6.60
C ASN A 43 9.56 46.23 7.01
N ASN A 44 9.42 44.90 7.06
CA ASN A 44 8.15 44.23 7.42
C ASN A 44 8.09 43.98 8.93
N GLU A 45 7.58 44.94 9.68
CA GLU A 45 7.45 44.85 11.15
C GLU A 45 6.28 44.00 11.65
N LYS A 46 5.37 43.52 10.78
CA LYS A 46 4.17 42.79 11.21
C LYS A 46 4.04 41.42 10.52
N LEU A 47 4.56 40.40 11.17
CA LEU A 47 4.24 39.01 10.83
C LEU A 47 2.80 38.71 11.24
N PRO A 48 2.06 37.86 10.46
CA PRO A 48 0.77 37.34 10.87
C PRO A 48 0.84 36.67 12.25
N SER A 49 -0.12 36.95 13.10
CA SER A 49 -0.19 36.42 14.49
C SER A 49 -0.22 34.88 14.58
N VAL A 50 -0.44 34.20 13.47
CA VAL A 50 -0.40 32.73 13.39
C VAL A 50 1.03 32.17 13.31
N LEU A 51 2.03 33.02 13.03
CA LEU A 51 3.42 32.61 12.93
C LEU A 51 4.10 32.72 14.31
N LYS A 52 4.82 31.68 14.68
CA LYS A 52 5.69 31.71 15.87
C LYS A 52 7.12 31.97 15.44
N LYS A 53 7.68 33.11 15.90
CA LYS A 53 9.10 33.41 15.67
C LYS A 53 9.96 32.46 16.51
N ILE A 54 10.97 31.89 15.88
CA ILE A 54 12.05 31.13 16.53
C ILE A 54 13.38 31.80 16.24
N ASN A 55 14.32 31.63 17.15
CA ASN A 55 15.64 32.27 17.05
C ASN A 55 16.69 31.30 16.48
N SER A 56 16.43 30.01 16.57
CA SER A 56 17.28 28.95 16.03
C SER A 56 16.44 27.81 15.48
N ILE A 57 16.98 27.13 14.48
CA ILE A 57 16.42 25.86 13.99
C ILE A 57 16.40 24.80 15.09
N ASP A 58 17.32 24.89 16.07
CA ASP A 58 17.38 23.99 17.21
C ASP A 58 16.13 24.02 18.07
N GLU A 59 15.38 25.12 18.04
CA GLU A 59 14.08 25.22 18.74
C GLU A 59 12.98 24.32 18.14
N ILE A 60 13.11 23.93 16.87
CA ILE A 60 12.14 23.07 16.18
C ILE A 60 12.70 21.70 15.82
N ILE A 61 13.99 21.51 15.93
CA ILE A 61 14.67 20.22 15.74
C ILE A 61 14.32 19.26 16.88
N ASN A 62 14.18 19.77 18.09
CA ASN A 62 13.83 19.00 19.26
C ASN A 62 12.31 18.99 19.46
N PHE A 63 11.79 17.90 20.03
CA PHE A 63 10.40 17.88 20.48
C PHE A 63 10.18 19.01 21.48
N TYR A 64 9.10 19.77 21.31
CA TYR A 64 8.64 20.65 22.37
C TYR A 64 8.21 19.78 23.55
N THR A 65 9.05 19.74 24.56
CA THR A 65 8.82 19.01 25.80
C THR A 65 8.04 19.90 26.75
N ALA A 66 6.79 19.52 27.03
CA ALA A 66 5.97 20.24 28.00
C ALA A 66 6.44 19.96 29.42
N ASP A 67 6.61 20.99 30.24
CA ASP A 67 6.75 20.80 31.69
C ASP A 67 5.34 20.55 32.28
N VAL A 68 5.15 19.38 32.85
CA VAL A 68 3.88 18.97 33.45
C VAL A 68 3.99 18.70 34.96
N ASN A 69 5.00 19.28 35.61
CA ASN A 69 5.25 19.13 37.05
C ASN A 69 4.17 19.76 37.94
N GLU A 70 3.28 20.57 37.39
CA GLU A 70 2.11 21.11 38.08
C GLU A 70 1.07 20.05 38.41
N TYR A 71 1.01 18.95 37.66
CA TYR A 71 0.06 17.86 37.91
C TYR A 71 0.58 16.92 39.00
N LYS A 72 -0.37 16.32 39.75
CA LYS A 72 -0.05 15.32 40.77
C LYS A 72 0.42 14.00 40.17
N LYS A 73 -0.20 13.61 39.05
CA LYS A 73 0.18 12.43 38.27
C LYS A 73 -0.17 12.59 36.80
N VAL A 74 0.48 11.81 35.95
CA VAL A 74 0.15 11.68 34.54
C VAL A 74 -0.43 10.29 34.29
N ILE A 75 -1.59 10.23 33.63
CA ILE A 75 -2.30 8.99 33.28
C ILE A 75 -2.30 8.89 31.77
N ILE A 76 -1.68 7.84 31.23
CA ILE A 76 -1.61 7.60 29.78
C ILE A 76 -2.47 6.39 29.46
N ILE A 77 -3.48 6.56 28.61
CA ILE A 77 -4.53 5.57 28.34
C ILE A 77 -4.30 5.01 26.94
N GLY A 78 -4.22 3.67 26.84
CA GLY A 78 -4.03 2.93 25.59
C GLY A 78 -5.24 2.99 24.65
N ASP A 79 -5.20 2.16 23.62
CA ASP A 79 -6.22 2.07 22.57
C ASP A 79 -7.59 1.70 23.18
N ILE A 80 -8.64 2.40 22.76
CA ILE A 80 -9.99 2.30 23.37
C ILE A 80 -10.93 1.46 22.52
N HIS A 81 -10.86 1.60 21.21
CA HIS A 81 -11.67 0.85 20.25
C HIS A 81 -13.15 0.69 20.65
N SER A 82 -13.83 1.80 20.97
CA SER A 82 -15.26 1.79 21.36
C SER A 82 -15.61 0.91 22.56
N CYS A 83 -14.69 0.73 23.50
CA CYS A 83 -14.91 0.02 24.77
C CYS A 83 -15.10 1.02 25.91
N ALA A 84 -16.32 1.50 26.09
CA ALA A 84 -16.63 2.60 27.00
C ALA A 84 -16.57 2.23 28.50
N GLU A 85 -16.98 1.01 28.86
CA GLU A 85 -17.04 0.64 30.30
C GLU A 85 -15.67 0.52 30.95
N PRO A 86 -14.63 -0.12 30.33
CA PRO A 86 -13.28 -0.07 30.87
C PRO A 86 -12.72 1.36 30.94
N LEU A 87 -13.04 2.22 29.96
CA LEU A 87 -12.64 3.63 30.00
C LEU A 87 -13.27 4.38 31.18
N LYS A 88 -14.56 4.16 31.47
CA LYS A 88 -15.22 4.76 32.62
C LYS A 88 -14.56 4.36 33.93
N GLU A 89 -14.14 3.11 34.06
CA GLU A 89 -13.49 2.65 35.29
C GLU A 89 -12.12 3.34 35.48
N VAL A 90 -11.33 3.53 34.41
CA VAL A 90 -10.08 4.32 34.46
C VAL A 90 -10.36 5.77 34.85
N LEU A 91 -11.48 6.33 34.41
CA LEU A 91 -11.86 7.72 34.64
C LEU A 91 -12.71 7.93 35.93
N LYS A 92 -12.96 6.88 36.70
CA LYS A 92 -13.80 6.93 37.91
C LYS A 92 -13.39 8.03 38.89
N ASP A 93 -12.08 8.18 39.08
CA ASP A 93 -11.47 9.19 39.92
C ASP A 93 -10.89 10.35 39.10
N PHE A 94 -11.58 10.77 38.03
CA PHE A 94 -11.12 11.88 37.19
C PHE A 94 -10.93 13.15 38.01
N SER A 95 -9.77 13.78 37.88
CA SER A 95 -9.43 15.01 38.60
C SER A 95 -8.68 15.97 37.70
N GLU A 96 -8.99 17.27 37.77
CA GLU A 96 -8.26 18.32 37.06
C GLU A 96 -6.83 18.51 37.58
N GLU A 97 -6.51 17.95 38.75
CA GLU A 97 -5.12 17.93 39.26
C GLU A 97 -4.21 16.89 38.57
N ASN A 98 -4.76 16.03 37.73
CA ASN A 98 -4.02 15.02 36.96
C ASN A 98 -4.02 15.37 35.49
N LEU A 99 -2.96 15.00 34.78
CA LEU A 99 -2.91 15.05 33.31
C LEU A 99 -3.32 13.71 32.71
N TYR A 100 -4.19 13.72 31.72
CA TYR A 100 -4.63 12.54 30.99
C TYR A 100 -4.14 12.62 29.54
N VAL A 101 -3.48 11.57 29.06
CA VAL A 101 -2.99 11.47 27.68
C VAL A 101 -3.56 10.23 27.05
N PHE A 102 -4.25 10.37 25.92
CA PHE A 102 -4.83 9.27 25.17
C PHE A 102 -3.95 8.97 23.96
N VAL A 103 -3.58 7.71 23.74
CA VAL A 103 -2.66 7.34 22.66
C VAL A 103 -3.29 7.28 21.27
N GLY A 104 -4.64 7.28 21.15
CA GLY A 104 -5.37 7.21 19.88
C GLY A 104 -6.31 6.01 19.79
N ASP A 105 -6.79 5.74 18.56
CA ASP A 105 -7.71 4.63 18.23
C ASP A 105 -8.95 4.58 19.14
N TYR A 106 -9.73 5.67 19.12
CA TYR A 106 -10.91 5.83 20.02
C TYR A 106 -12.08 4.96 19.59
N PHE A 107 -12.22 4.71 18.28
CA PHE A 107 -13.39 4.08 17.68
C PHE A 107 -13.03 2.82 16.90
N ASP A 108 -14.07 2.25 16.30
CA ASP A 108 -14.04 1.02 15.53
C ASP A 108 -13.83 -0.25 16.39
N ARG A 109 -14.24 -1.38 15.86
CA ARG A 109 -14.04 -2.73 16.38
C ARG A 109 -14.79 -3.10 17.65
N GLY A 110 -14.91 -2.26 18.66
CA GLY A 110 -15.76 -2.49 19.83
C GLY A 110 -17.24 -2.24 19.55
N ILE A 111 -18.10 -2.29 20.58
CA ILE A 111 -19.56 -2.23 20.42
C ILE A 111 -20.22 -1.03 21.09
N GLU A 112 -19.51 -0.24 21.87
CA GLU A 112 -20.05 0.87 22.64
C GLU A 112 -19.77 2.25 22.03
N HIS A 113 -19.91 2.36 20.69
CA HIS A 113 -19.49 3.54 19.91
C HIS A 113 -20.09 4.85 20.42
N LYS A 114 -21.40 4.88 20.65
CA LYS A 114 -22.10 6.09 21.08
C LYS A 114 -21.67 6.54 22.47
N LYS A 115 -21.55 5.60 23.42
CA LYS A 115 -21.08 5.90 24.79
C LYS A 115 -19.65 6.42 24.79
N THR A 116 -18.77 5.80 23.96
CA THR A 116 -17.39 6.24 23.81
C THR A 116 -17.31 7.66 23.26
N TRP A 117 -18.13 7.99 22.23
CA TRP A 117 -18.19 9.34 21.72
C TRP A 117 -18.62 10.36 22.77
N GLU A 118 -19.62 10.04 23.57
CA GLU A 118 -20.11 10.92 24.66
C GLU A 118 -19.00 11.23 25.68
N ILE A 119 -18.22 10.22 26.08
CA ILE A 119 -17.09 10.39 27.00
C ILE A 119 -16.00 11.26 26.37
N ILE A 120 -15.55 10.91 25.16
CA ILE A 120 -14.47 11.62 24.45
C ILE A 120 -14.86 13.07 24.19
N LYS A 121 -16.11 13.31 23.79
CA LYS A 121 -16.64 14.67 23.56
C LYS A 121 -16.57 15.52 24.83
N GLU A 122 -16.95 15.00 25.98
CA GLU A 122 -16.91 15.75 27.25
C GLU A 122 -15.46 15.99 27.70
N LEU A 123 -14.60 14.98 27.62
CA LEU A 123 -13.19 15.12 27.96
C LEU A 123 -12.46 16.08 27.01
N SER A 124 -12.88 16.17 25.77
CA SER A 124 -12.27 17.10 24.79
C SER A 124 -12.43 18.57 25.14
N LYS A 125 -13.29 18.90 26.12
CA LYS A 125 -13.48 20.26 26.63
C LYS A 125 -12.54 20.61 27.79
N LYS A 126 -11.81 19.63 28.32
CA LYS A 126 -10.92 19.77 29.47
C LYS A 126 -9.50 20.13 29.02
N ASP A 127 -8.87 21.03 29.77
CA ASP A 127 -7.50 21.50 29.45
C ASP A 127 -6.41 20.54 29.90
N ASN A 128 -6.72 19.69 30.89
CA ASN A 128 -5.83 18.66 31.42
C ASN A 128 -5.95 17.31 30.67
N VAL A 129 -6.48 17.32 29.43
CA VAL A 129 -6.61 16.13 28.59
C VAL A 129 -5.96 16.35 27.24
N VAL A 130 -5.04 15.47 26.88
CA VAL A 130 -4.34 15.45 25.58
C VAL A 130 -4.80 14.24 24.78
N PHE A 131 -5.16 14.45 23.52
CA PHE A 131 -5.57 13.41 22.59
C PHE A 131 -4.55 13.26 21.47
N LEU A 132 -4.09 12.04 21.25
CA LEU A 132 -3.26 11.72 20.09
C LEU A 132 -4.11 11.14 18.94
N GLU A 133 -3.58 11.22 17.73
CA GLU A 133 -4.17 10.65 16.54
C GLU A 133 -3.68 9.22 16.34
N GLY A 134 -4.60 8.25 16.35
CA GLY A 134 -4.34 6.89 15.92
C GLY A 134 -4.67 6.68 14.44
N ASN A 135 -4.42 5.48 13.93
CA ASN A 135 -4.68 5.20 12.52
C ASN A 135 -6.17 5.05 12.18
N HIS A 136 -7.04 4.84 13.17
CA HIS A 136 -8.49 4.78 13.00
C HIS A 136 -9.13 6.17 12.91
N GLU A 137 -8.50 7.21 13.42
CA GLU A 137 -9.02 8.58 13.34
C GLU A 137 -9.08 9.14 11.93
N LYS A 138 -8.39 8.53 10.96
CA LYS A 138 -8.61 8.79 9.52
C LYS A 138 -10.09 8.62 9.16
N TRP A 139 -10.74 7.58 9.66
CA TRP A 139 -12.13 7.28 9.34
C TRP A 139 -13.10 8.25 10.00
N LEU A 140 -12.78 8.69 11.22
CA LEU A 140 -13.53 9.75 11.90
C LEU A 140 -13.46 11.07 11.10
N ASN A 141 -12.28 11.42 10.60
CA ASN A 141 -12.10 12.60 9.76
C ASN A 141 -12.88 12.48 8.44
N ASN A 142 -12.83 11.34 7.77
CA ASN A 142 -13.54 11.09 6.53
C ASN A 142 -15.06 11.21 6.71
N PHE A 143 -15.62 10.55 7.73
CA PHE A 143 -17.04 10.67 8.05
C PHE A 143 -17.46 12.11 8.36
N ALA A 144 -16.67 12.81 9.16
CA ALA A 144 -16.95 14.18 9.55
C ALA A 144 -16.94 15.18 8.38
N ASN A 145 -16.20 14.86 7.31
CA ASN A 145 -16.07 15.70 6.11
C ASN A 145 -16.85 15.18 4.89
N ASP A 146 -17.73 14.20 5.09
CA ASP A 146 -18.56 13.61 4.01
C ASP A 146 -17.74 12.93 2.90
N GLU A 147 -16.56 12.38 3.23
CA GLU A 147 -15.75 11.60 2.30
C GLU A 147 -16.34 10.19 2.13
N GLU A 148 -16.37 9.69 0.90
CA GLU A 148 -16.96 8.38 0.59
C GLU A 148 -16.14 7.19 1.12
N GLU A 149 -14.84 7.37 1.33
CA GLU A 149 -13.93 6.30 1.75
C GLU A 149 -14.06 6.04 3.25
N LEU A 150 -14.80 4.99 3.61
CA LEU A 150 -14.86 4.47 4.97
C LEU A 150 -14.56 2.96 4.98
N SER A 151 -13.81 2.51 5.99
CA SER A 151 -13.67 1.07 6.21
C SER A 151 -15.01 0.45 6.63
N ARG A 152 -15.16 -0.87 6.52
CA ARG A 152 -16.38 -1.57 6.95
C ARG A 152 -16.63 -1.40 8.45
N ALA A 153 -15.57 -1.47 9.26
CA ALA A 153 -15.67 -1.22 10.71
C ALA A 153 -16.13 0.20 10.98
N ALA A 154 -15.54 1.21 10.33
CA ALA A 154 -15.94 2.60 10.46
C ALA A 154 -17.41 2.85 10.03
N LYS A 155 -17.89 2.19 8.97
CA LYS A 155 -19.30 2.28 8.56
C LYS A 155 -20.21 1.83 9.68
N LYS A 156 -19.97 0.65 10.29
CA LYS A 156 -20.75 0.16 11.45
C LYS A 156 -20.66 1.13 12.63
N THR A 157 -19.47 1.68 12.90
CA THR A 157 -19.27 2.68 13.96
C THR A 157 -20.21 3.86 13.76
N PHE A 158 -20.20 4.47 12.58
CA PHE A 158 -20.97 5.68 12.33
C PHE A 158 -22.47 5.39 12.14
N GLU A 159 -22.85 4.25 11.57
CA GLU A 159 -24.23 3.78 11.56
C GLU A 159 -24.78 3.68 12.99
N SER A 160 -24.03 3.06 13.90
CA SER A 160 -24.42 2.96 15.31
C SER A 160 -24.49 4.32 16.03
N ILE A 161 -23.53 5.21 15.80
CA ILE A 161 -23.54 6.56 16.42
C ILE A 161 -24.69 7.41 15.90
N THR A 162 -25.04 7.27 14.62
CA THR A 162 -26.08 8.08 13.97
C THR A 162 -27.46 7.45 14.02
N GLU A 163 -27.59 6.23 14.56
CA GLU A 163 -28.87 5.55 14.72
C GLU A 163 -29.88 6.42 15.47
N ASN A 164 -31.06 6.60 14.89
CA ASN A 164 -32.15 7.43 15.38
C ASN A 164 -31.86 8.95 15.45
N LEU A 165 -30.84 9.45 14.79
CA LEU A 165 -30.59 10.88 14.66
C LEU A 165 -31.23 11.46 13.40
N THR A 166 -31.76 12.68 13.50
CA THR A 166 -32.20 13.47 12.35
C THR A 166 -31.00 14.00 11.55
N GLU A 167 -31.22 14.37 10.30
CA GLU A 167 -30.17 14.98 9.47
C GLU A 167 -29.51 16.21 10.11
N ALA A 168 -30.29 17.05 10.80
CA ALA A 168 -29.80 18.22 11.51
C ALA A 168 -28.88 17.83 12.69
N GLU A 169 -29.21 16.76 13.41
CA GLU A 169 -28.38 16.22 14.50
C GLU A 169 -27.12 15.57 13.96
N ILE A 170 -27.19 14.88 12.81
CA ILE A 170 -26.00 14.31 12.13
C ILE A 170 -25.06 15.43 11.68
N MET A 171 -25.58 16.53 11.10
CA MET A 171 -24.75 17.67 10.72
C MET A 171 -24.07 18.32 11.95
N LYS A 172 -24.79 18.41 13.08
CA LYS A 172 -24.21 18.91 14.34
C LYS A 172 -23.12 17.97 14.85
N LEU A 173 -23.38 16.68 14.85
CA LEU A 173 -22.42 15.63 15.24
C LEU A 173 -21.13 15.72 14.39
N LYS A 174 -21.26 15.78 13.08
CA LYS A 174 -20.11 15.94 12.16
C LYS A 174 -19.30 17.21 12.46
N LYS A 175 -19.98 18.32 12.79
CA LYS A 175 -19.30 19.55 13.19
C LYS A 175 -18.51 19.37 14.51
N GLU A 176 -19.08 18.68 15.48
CA GLU A 176 -18.41 18.38 16.75
C GLU A 176 -17.20 17.44 16.53
N MET A 177 -17.33 16.44 15.68
CA MET A 177 -16.24 15.55 15.31
C MET A 177 -15.11 16.30 14.58
N ARG A 178 -15.41 17.22 13.65
CA ARG A 178 -14.38 18.09 13.03
C ARG A 178 -13.62 18.92 14.06
N ILE A 179 -14.32 19.41 15.08
CA ILE A 179 -13.68 20.19 16.16
C ILE A 179 -12.74 19.29 16.96
N PHE A 180 -13.16 18.05 17.28
CA PHE A 180 -12.35 17.07 17.98
C PHE A 180 -11.11 16.66 17.18
N VAL A 181 -11.26 16.29 15.89
CA VAL A 181 -10.13 15.93 15.00
C VAL A 181 -9.06 17.02 14.94
N ARG A 182 -9.46 18.29 14.99
CA ARG A 182 -8.51 19.41 15.01
C ARG A 182 -7.71 19.53 16.31
N LYS A 183 -8.11 18.87 17.37
CA LYS A 183 -7.39 18.82 18.66
C LYS A 183 -6.37 17.70 18.73
N LEU A 184 -6.47 16.71 17.86
CA LEU A 184 -5.57 15.56 17.83
C LEU A 184 -4.14 16.00 17.55
N ARG A 185 -3.19 15.41 18.26
CA ARG A 185 -1.75 15.59 18.10
C ARG A 185 -1.14 14.28 17.59
N GLN A 186 -0.04 14.34 16.86
CA GLN A 186 0.67 13.16 16.38
C GLN A 186 1.58 12.56 17.47
N CYS A 187 2.04 13.39 18.39
CA CYS A 187 2.83 12.98 19.56
C CYS A 187 2.65 13.97 20.70
N PHE A 188 3.05 13.54 21.88
CA PHE A 188 3.14 14.41 23.04
C PHE A 188 4.43 14.09 23.82
N ALA A 189 5.36 15.03 23.82
CA ALA A 189 6.58 14.97 24.62
C ALA A 189 6.42 15.81 25.87
N PHE A 190 6.77 15.27 27.03
CA PHE A 190 6.71 15.98 28.30
C PHE A 190 7.80 15.56 29.26
N GLU A 191 8.07 16.41 30.22
CA GLU A 191 8.94 16.13 31.36
C GLU A 191 8.12 16.14 32.65
N PHE A 192 8.26 15.08 33.42
CA PHE A 192 7.64 14.94 34.74
C PHE A 192 8.68 14.42 35.74
N LYS A 193 8.90 15.21 36.82
CA LYS A 193 9.83 14.88 37.91
C LYS A 193 11.26 14.53 37.42
N GLY A 194 11.73 15.25 36.41
CA GLY A 194 13.07 15.09 35.86
C GLY A 194 13.26 13.97 34.82
N GLN A 195 12.19 13.21 34.53
CA GLN A 195 12.20 12.20 33.47
C GLN A 195 11.40 12.69 32.25
N LYS A 196 11.96 12.48 31.05
CA LYS A 196 11.32 12.80 29.78
C LYS A 196 10.55 11.61 29.22
N TYR A 197 9.37 11.88 28.71
CA TYR A 197 8.48 10.90 28.09
C TYR A 197 8.04 11.37 26.70
N LEU A 198 7.96 10.43 25.77
CA LEU A 198 7.41 10.65 24.45
C LEU A 198 6.25 9.68 24.22
N VAL A 199 5.07 10.22 24.01
CA VAL A 199 3.87 9.42 23.67
C VAL A 199 3.57 9.56 22.19
N THR A 200 3.43 8.43 21.50
CA THR A 200 2.97 8.33 20.11
C THR A 200 1.94 7.21 20.01
N HIS A 201 1.16 7.16 18.92
CA HIS A 201 0.27 6.00 18.75
C HIS A 201 1.04 4.75 18.29
N GLY A 202 1.90 4.88 17.28
CA GLY A 202 2.45 3.73 16.56
C GLY A 202 3.76 3.14 17.07
N GLY A 203 4.47 3.81 17.98
CA GLY A 203 5.81 3.43 18.44
C GLY A 203 6.92 3.71 17.40
N LEU A 204 8.05 4.21 17.88
CA LEU A 204 9.22 4.61 17.10
C LEU A 204 10.40 3.68 17.41
N SER A 205 11.34 3.56 16.48
CA SER A 205 12.58 2.80 16.70
C SER A 205 13.68 3.62 17.36
N ALA A 206 13.64 4.94 17.24
CA ALA A 206 14.57 5.89 17.82
C ALA A 206 13.98 7.30 17.75
N VAL A 207 14.59 8.25 18.47
CA VAL A 207 14.21 9.68 18.44
C VAL A 207 15.45 10.52 18.12
N PRO A 208 16.00 10.43 16.90
CA PRO A 208 17.22 11.16 16.56
C PRO A 208 16.97 12.67 16.45
N ASN A 209 15.86 13.06 15.84
CA ASN A 209 15.48 14.44 15.58
C ASN A 209 14.04 14.47 15.06
N LEU A 210 13.24 15.45 15.46
CA LEU A 210 11.84 15.59 15.04
C LEU A 210 11.68 15.69 13.51
N LEU A 211 12.61 16.33 12.81
CA LEU A 211 12.55 16.48 11.35
C LEU A 211 12.69 15.15 10.57
N TYR A 212 13.24 14.11 11.21
CA TYR A 212 13.42 12.80 10.58
C TYR A 212 12.33 11.80 10.93
N ILE A 213 11.30 12.22 11.69
CA ILE A 213 10.19 11.37 12.08
C ILE A 213 8.94 11.88 11.40
N SER A 214 8.38 11.09 10.48
CA SER A 214 7.15 11.46 9.79
C SER A 214 5.91 11.28 10.68
N THR A 215 4.88 12.07 10.43
CA THR A 215 3.55 11.88 11.04
C THR A 215 3.04 10.44 10.89
N ASN A 216 3.28 9.82 9.72
CA ASN A 216 2.87 8.45 9.49
C ASN A 216 3.60 7.44 10.38
N GLU A 217 4.88 7.67 10.71
CA GLU A 217 5.63 6.86 11.67
C GLU A 217 5.11 7.04 13.09
N MET A 218 4.74 8.24 13.47
CA MET A 218 4.14 8.51 14.80
C MET A 218 2.77 7.82 14.97
N ILE A 219 1.98 7.74 13.88
CA ILE A 219 0.62 7.17 13.90
C ILE A 219 0.64 5.66 13.67
N LYS A 220 1.42 5.15 12.71
CA LYS A 220 1.41 3.72 12.33
C LYS A 220 2.61 2.93 12.83
N GLY A 221 3.56 3.62 13.43
CA GLY A 221 4.83 3.04 13.87
C GLY A 221 5.74 2.64 12.72
N ILE A 222 6.93 2.16 13.08
CA ILE A 222 7.98 1.74 12.15
C ILE A 222 7.93 0.22 11.94
N GLY A 223 8.09 -0.23 10.70
CA GLY A 223 8.08 -1.65 10.35
C GLY A 223 6.67 -2.21 10.15
N ASN A 224 6.47 -3.46 10.53
CA ASN A 224 5.18 -4.17 10.48
C ASN A 224 4.71 -4.57 11.89
N TYR A 225 3.52 -5.16 12.02
CA TYR A 225 2.97 -5.61 13.30
C TYR A 225 3.81 -6.68 14.03
N GLU A 226 4.71 -7.37 13.32
CA GLU A 226 5.62 -8.38 13.89
C GLU A 226 6.99 -7.77 14.30
N THR A 227 7.17 -6.45 14.16
CA THR A 227 8.42 -5.76 14.51
C THR A 227 8.46 -5.55 16.02
N GLU A 228 9.46 -6.08 16.68
CA GLU A 228 9.72 -5.90 18.13
C GLU A 228 10.23 -4.47 18.40
N ILE A 229 9.33 -3.50 18.28
CA ILE A 229 9.69 -2.09 18.27
C ILE A 229 10.25 -1.63 19.62
N ASP A 230 9.73 -2.15 20.72
CA ASP A 230 10.16 -1.80 22.06
C ASP A 230 11.61 -2.25 22.33
N GLN A 231 11.97 -3.44 21.87
CA GLN A 231 13.33 -3.93 21.98
C GLN A 231 14.28 -3.07 21.14
N ILE A 232 13.92 -2.77 19.90
CA ILE A 232 14.72 -1.92 19.00
C ILE A 232 14.88 -0.52 19.59
N TYR A 233 13.81 0.03 20.16
CA TYR A 233 13.87 1.34 20.82
C TYR A 233 14.83 1.32 22.01
N SER A 234 14.74 0.32 22.87
CA SER A 234 15.59 0.18 24.06
C SER A 234 17.07 0.05 23.70
N GLU A 235 17.38 -0.73 22.66
CA GLU A 235 18.75 -0.81 22.14
C GLU A 235 19.26 0.55 21.63
N ASN A 236 18.43 1.32 20.97
CA ASN A 236 18.77 2.65 20.47
C ASN A 236 18.83 3.69 21.60
N PHE A 237 18.01 3.54 22.63
CA PHE A 237 18.07 4.37 23.83
C PHE A 237 19.44 4.24 24.52
N ILE A 238 19.90 3.01 24.76
CA ILE A 238 21.22 2.72 25.33
C ILE A 238 22.37 3.28 24.48
N LYS A 239 22.17 3.33 23.15
CA LYS A 239 23.12 3.93 22.19
C LYS A 239 23.03 5.47 22.12
N GLY A 240 22.23 6.11 22.97
CA GLY A 240 22.06 7.58 23.02
C GLY A 240 21.27 8.17 21.82
N LYS A 241 20.47 7.37 21.11
CA LYS A 241 19.74 7.81 19.92
C LYS A 241 18.28 8.22 20.19
N CYS A 242 17.86 8.30 21.46
CA CYS A 242 16.49 8.57 21.84
C CYS A 242 16.29 9.85 22.68
N GLN A 243 17.30 10.71 22.77
CA GLN A 243 17.24 12.00 23.49
C GLN A 243 16.73 11.87 24.94
N ASP A 244 17.02 10.75 25.60
CA ASP A 244 16.60 10.38 26.95
C ASP A 244 15.06 10.30 27.15
N PHE A 245 14.28 10.15 26.07
CA PHE A 245 12.87 9.92 26.17
C PHE A 245 12.55 8.46 26.49
N ILE A 246 11.77 8.21 27.51
CA ILE A 246 11.04 6.95 27.69
C ILE A 246 9.83 6.99 26.74
N GLN A 247 9.69 5.99 25.88
CA GLN A 247 8.60 5.89 24.91
C GLN A 247 7.39 5.19 25.52
N ILE A 248 6.17 5.69 25.20
CA ILE A 248 4.89 5.04 25.53
C ILE A 248 4.03 5.09 24.27
N HIS A 249 3.45 3.94 23.87
CA HIS A 249 2.67 3.84 22.65
C HIS A 249 1.54 2.80 22.74
N GLY A 250 0.63 2.79 21.76
CA GLY A 250 -0.41 1.81 21.51
C GLY A 250 -0.19 1.00 20.22
N HIS A 251 -1.25 0.74 19.49
CA HIS A 251 -1.29 0.21 18.13
C HIS A 251 -0.77 -1.21 17.93
N ARG A 252 0.22 -1.66 18.67
CA ARG A 252 0.89 -2.95 18.47
C ARG A 252 1.01 -3.68 19.77
N LYS A 253 0.68 -4.97 19.76
CA LYS A 253 0.88 -5.84 20.91
C LYS A 253 2.32 -6.34 20.92
N THR A 254 3.20 -5.59 21.57
CA THR A 254 4.63 -5.91 21.74
C THR A 254 4.98 -6.02 23.22
N GLU A 255 6.10 -6.69 23.53
CA GLU A 255 6.62 -6.80 24.88
C GLU A 255 7.32 -5.49 25.29
N SER A 256 6.82 -4.87 26.37
CA SER A 256 7.42 -3.63 26.92
C SER A 256 8.82 -3.89 27.48
N THR A 257 9.66 -2.86 27.38
CA THR A 257 11.00 -2.82 27.97
C THR A 257 11.08 -1.70 29.00
N GLU A 258 12.24 -1.49 29.65
CA GLU A 258 12.39 -0.37 30.58
C GLU A 258 12.46 1.02 29.93
N HIS A 259 12.59 1.10 28.62
CA HIS A 259 12.68 2.36 27.87
C HIS A 259 11.53 2.57 26.89
N SER A 260 10.68 1.56 26.65
CA SER A 260 9.56 1.60 25.73
C SER A 260 8.40 0.74 26.24
N TYR A 261 7.24 1.33 26.37
CA TYR A 261 6.05 0.71 26.95
C TYR A 261 4.89 0.68 25.98
N CYS A 262 4.38 -0.53 25.74
CA CYS A 262 3.20 -0.77 24.90
C CYS A 262 1.92 -0.85 25.74
N LEU A 263 0.91 -0.02 25.41
CA LEU A 263 -0.39 0.01 26.07
C LEU A 263 -1.50 -0.66 25.26
N GLU A 264 -1.17 -1.39 24.19
CA GLU A 264 -2.13 -2.19 23.42
C GLU A 264 -2.29 -3.60 24.02
N ASP A 265 -3.52 -4.10 24.15
CA ASP A 265 -3.83 -5.45 24.62
C ASP A 265 -5.13 -6.01 24.06
N GLU A 266 -5.47 -5.66 22.81
CA GLU A 266 -6.64 -6.20 22.09
C GLU A 266 -7.95 -6.06 22.89
N ILE A 267 -8.19 -4.89 23.44
CA ILE A 267 -9.34 -4.59 24.31
C ILE A 267 -10.68 -4.96 23.65
N GLU A 268 -10.83 -4.70 22.36
CA GLU A 268 -12.03 -4.97 21.57
C GLU A 268 -12.36 -6.46 21.45
N PHE A 269 -11.37 -7.34 21.67
CA PHE A 269 -11.53 -8.80 21.64
C PHE A 269 -11.68 -9.41 23.03
N GLY A 270 -11.99 -8.60 24.02
CA GLY A 270 -12.08 -9.03 25.41
C GLY A 270 -10.72 -9.07 26.10
N GLY A 271 -9.73 -8.33 25.58
CA GLY A 271 -8.48 -8.03 26.25
C GLY A 271 -8.63 -7.02 27.37
N ASN A 272 -7.59 -6.22 27.63
CA ASN A 272 -7.59 -5.24 28.71
C ASN A 272 -7.35 -3.83 28.14
N LEU A 273 -8.00 -2.82 28.75
CA LEU A 273 -7.56 -1.45 28.62
C LEU A 273 -6.32 -1.28 29.50
N LYS A 274 -5.15 -1.14 28.86
CA LYS A 274 -3.93 -0.78 29.57
C LYS A 274 -3.83 0.74 29.73
N TYR A 275 -3.36 1.16 30.88
CA TYR A 275 -2.99 2.55 31.11
C TYR A 275 -1.78 2.65 32.03
N ALA A 276 -0.96 3.68 31.83
CA ALA A 276 0.18 3.96 32.66
C ALA A 276 -0.15 5.07 33.67
N GLU A 277 0.21 4.90 34.92
CA GLU A 277 0.24 5.97 35.92
C GLU A 277 1.68 6.36 36.22
N ILE A 278 1.99 7.64 36.07
CA ILE A 278 3.29 8.20 36.40
C ILE A 278 3.09 9.14 37.60
N THR A 279 3.78 8.85 38.67
CA THR A 279 3.72 9.57 39.93
C THR A 279 5.13 9.89 40.45
N GLU A 280 5.24 10.64 41.50
CA GLU A 280 6.53 10.84 42.20
C GLU A 280 7.17 9.53 42.71
N LYS A 281 6.33 8.48 42.88
CA LYS A 281 6.79 7.16 43.37
C LYS A 281 7.29 6.26 42.22
N GLY A 282 7.08 6.65 40.97
CA GLY A 282 7.51 5.89 39.80
C GLY A 282 6.40 5.70 38.75
N PHE A 283 6.66 4.78 37.83
CA PHE A 283 5.86 4.41 36.66
C PHE A 283 5.21 3.03 36.92
N GLU A 284 3.92 2.92 36.68
CA GLU A 284 3.16 1.67 36.83
C GLU A 284 2.18 1.49 35.65
N ILE A 285 2.13 0.29 35.07
CA ILE A 285 1.11 -0.08 34.09
C ILE A 285 -0.03 -0.82 34.84
N LYS A 286 -1.26 -0.35 34.63
CA LYS A 286 -2.49 -0.95 35.15
C LYS A 286 -3.37 -1.43 34.00
N THR A 287 -4.27 -2.35 34.34
CA THR A 287 -5.16 -2.98 33.35
C THR A 287 -6.58 -3.04 33.87
N ILE A 288 -7.54 -2.78 32.98
CA ILE A 288 -8.97 -3.00 33.23
C ILE A 288 -9.48 -3.99 32.18
N LYS A 289 -10.01 -5.11 32.66
CA LYS A 289 -10.56 -6.15 31.78
C LYS A 289 -11.78 -5.64 31.03
N ASN A 290 -11.89 -5.91 29.74
CA ASN A 290 -13.11 -5.68 29.00
C ASN A 290 -14.01 -6.94 29.03
N ASP A 291 -15.08 -6.89 29.74
CA ASP A 291 -16.09 -7.96 29.81
C ASP A 291 -17.28 -7.70 28.87
N ILE A 292 -17.32 -6.51 28.22
CA ILE A 292 -18.39 -6.08 27.31
C ILE A 292 -17.86 -6.07 25.90
N TYR A 293 -17.82 -7.22 25.26
CA TYR A 293 -17.47 -7.37 23.87
C TYR A 293 -18.37 -8.42 23.21
N ASP A 294 -18.59 -8.27 21.93
CA ASP A 294 -19.32 -9.26 21.15
C ASP A 294 -18.35 -10.00 20.23
N LYS A 295 -18.06 -11.27 20.55
CA LYS A 295 -17.25 -12.14 19.71
C LYS A 295 -17.76 -12.18 18.27
N ASN A 296 -19.07 -12.12 18.09
CA ASN A 296 -19.70 -12.18 16.77
C ASN A 296 -19.67 -10.83 16.03
N TYR A 297 -19.68 -9.70 16.75
CA TYR A 297 -19.60 -8.37 16.14
C TYR A 297 -18.30 -8.16 15.38
N LEU A 298 -17.21 -8.70 15.91
CA LEU A 298 -15.89 -8.69 15.31
C LEU A 298 -15.64 -9.93 14.45
N GLN A 299 -16.13 -11.09 14.85
CA GLN A 299 -16.12 -12.33 14.08
C GLN A 299 -16.82 -12.13 12.75
N ASN A 300 -17.89 -11.36 12.66
CA ASN A 300 -18.46 -10.95 11.37
C ASN A 300 -17.49 -10.15 10.47
N ASP A 301 -16.40 -9.62 10.97
CA ASP A 301 -15.34 -8.97 10.16
C ASP A 301 -14.09 -9.83 9.99
N PHE A 302 -13.72 -10.65 10.97
CA PHE A 302 -12.71 -11.71 10.87
C PHE A 302 -13.29 -13.00 10.28
N GLU A 303 -14.48 -13.42 10.68
CA GLU A 303 -15.27 -14.49 10.07
C GLU A 303 -15.77 -14.11 8.68
N ALA A 304 -15.92 -12.83 8.30
CA ALA A 304 -16.08 -12.50 6.88
C ALA A 304 -14.80 -12.81 6.09
N LYS A 305 -13.61 -12.79 6.68
CA LYS A 305 -12.38 -13.28 6.04
C LYS A 305 -12.14 -14.77 6.24
N GLU A 306 -12.48 -15.33 7.39
CA GLU A 306 -12.49 -16.78 7.65
C GLU A 306 -13.79 -17.44 7.17
N ASN A 307 -14.94 -16.82 7.27
CA ASN A 307 -16.21 -17.29 6.68
C ASN A 307 -16.25 -17.13 5.17
N GLU A 308 -15.52 -16.20 4.56
CA GLU A 308 -15.28 -16.30 3.11
C GLU A 308 -14.54 -17.61 2.80
N LYS A 309 -13.63 -18.07 3.65
CA LYS A 309 -12.95 -19.37 3.51
C LYS A 309 -13.85 -20.57 3.91
N GLU A 310 -14.64 -20.46 4.99
CA GLU A 310 -15.56 -21.52 5.43
C GLU A 310 -16.80 -21.64 4.55
N VAL A 311 -17.33 -20.52 4.09
CA VAL A 311 -18.46 -20.45 3.16
C VAL A 311 -18.09 -20.93 1.76
N LEU A 312 -16.79 -20.92 1.41
CA LEU A 312 -16.29 -21.45 0.14
C LEU A 312 -15.83 -22.93 0.23
N ARG A 313 -16.25 -23.70 1.22
CA ARG A 313 -16.08 -25.14 1.16
C ARG A 313 -16.93 -25.69 0.04
N THR A 314 -16.25 -26.19 -0.97
CA THR A 314 -16.86 -26.76 -2.16
C THR A 314 -16.73 -28.29 -2.12
N GLU A 315 -17.41 -28.98 -2.99
CA GLU A 315 -17.21 -30.43 -3.19
C GLU A 315 -15.87 -30.73 -3.87
N ASN A 316 -15.18 -29.73 -4.40
CA ASN A 316 -13.89 -29.88 -5.05
C ASN A 316 -12.73 -29.88 -4.03
N PRO A 317 -12.07 -31.03 -3.78
CA PRO A 317 -11.01 -31.13 -2.77
C PRO A 317 -9.76 -30.31 -3.12
N GLU A 318 -9.47 -30.09 -4.41
CA GLU A 318 -8.31 -29.31 -4.83
C GLU A 318 -8.53 -27.81 -4.55
N ILE A 319 -9.73 -27.30 -4.80
CA ILE A 319 -10.13 -25.94 -4.45
C ILE A 319 -10.07 -25.74 -2.94
N ASN A 320 -10.59 -26.71 -2.17
CA ASN A 320 -10.55 -26.65 -0.70
C ASN A 320 -9.11 -26.64 -0.16
N THR A 321 -8.19 -27.35 -0.79
CA THR A 321 -6.77 -27.32 -0.43
C THR A 321 -6.18 -25.92 -0.61
N ILE A 322 -6.51 -25.24 -1.72
CA ILE A 322 -6.04 -23.88 -1.97
C ILE A 322 -6.67 -22.88 -0.98
N ILE A 323 -7.97 -22.99 -0.73
CA ILE A 323 -8.70 -22.14 0.22
C ILE A 323 -8.11 -22.25 1.62
N ASN A 324 -7.77 -23.46 2.07
CA ASN A 324 -7.23 -23.70 3.41
C ASN A 324 -5.79 -23.21 3.60
N SER A 325 -5.07 -22.90 2.53
CA SER A 325 -3.71 -22.35 2.64
C SER A 325 -3.72 -20.97 3.32
N LYS A 326 -2.92 -20.80 4.38
CA LYS A 326 -2.72 -19.50 5.05
C LYS A 326 -2.05 -18.45 4.15
N LEU A 327 -1.45 -18.90 3.05
CA LEU A 327 -0.77 -18.06 2.06
C LEU A 327 -1.66 -17.67 0.87
N VAL A 328 -2.93 -18.03 0.90
CA VAL A 328 -3.93 -17.68 -0.12
C VAL A 328 -5.04 -16.86 0.52
N LYS A 329 -5.38 -15.76 -0.14
CA LYS A 329 -6.55 -14.95 0.18
C LYS A 329 -7.69 -15.29 -0.77
N VAL A 330 -8.88 -15.36 -0.20
CA VAL A 330 -10.14 -15.50 -0.90
C VAL A 330 -10.80 -14.11 -0.98
N ARG A 331 -11.34 -13.73 -2.13
CA ARG A 331 -12.08 -12.48 -2.31
C ARG A 331 -13.38 -12.74 -3.03
N LYS A 332 -14.48 -12.29 -2.47
CA LYS A 332 -15.77 -12.25 -3.15
C LYS A 332 -15.72 -11.20 -4.27
N CYS A 333 -16.02 -11.59 -5.49
CA CYS A 333 -16.01 -10.71 -6.66
C CYS A 333 -17.44 -10.36 -7.12
N GLU A 334 -18.32 -11.33 -7.12
CA GLU A 334 -19.76 -11.22 -7.45
C GLU A 334 -20.54 -12.16 -6.53
N PRO A 335 -21.88 -12.13 -6.53
CA PRO A 335 -22.66 -12.93 -5.57
C PRO A 335 -22.24 -14.40 -5.47
N ASN A 336 -21.84 -15.01 -6.59
CA ASN A 336 -21.44 -16.40 -6.67
C ASN A 336 -20.01 -16.64 -7.20
N THR A 337 -19.21 -15.58 -7.30
CA THR A 337 -17.85 -15.65 -7.86
C THR A 337 -16.83 -15.25 -6.82
N TYR A 338 -15.85 -16.10 -6.60
CA TYR A 338 -14.73 -15.85 -5.70
C TYR A 338 -13.40 -15.93 -6.44
N SER A 339 -12.47 -15.02 -6.15
CA SER A 339 -11.10 -15.10 -6.63
C SER A 339 -10.16 -15.63 -5.54
N LEU A 340 -9.26 -16.51 -5.95
CA LEU A 340 -8.22 -17.09 -5.10
C LEU A 340 -6.86 -16.55 -5.54
N ASN A 341 -6.15 -15.86 -4.64
CA ASN A 341 -4.86 -15.26 -4.93
C ASN A 341 -3.90 -15.45 -3.77
N PHE A 342 -2.61 -15.64 -4.06
CA PHE A 342 -1.59 -15.66 -3.02
C PHE A 342 -1.49 -14.30 -2.32
N VAL A 343 -1.16 -14.33 -1.03
CA VAL A 343 -0.93 -13.12 -0.22
C VAL A 343 0.43 -12.50 -0.53
N GLU A 344 0.58 -11.21 -0.24
CA GLU A 344 1.83 -10.49 -0.47
C GLU A 344 3.04 -11.11 0.26
N LYS A 345 2.82 -11.66 1.46
CA LYS A 345 3.83 -12.39 2.23
C LYS A 345 4.43 -13.56 1.45
N ALA A 346 3.60 -14.32 0.71
CA ALA A 346 4.08 -15.43 -0.13
C ALA A 346 5.03 -14.90 -1.23
N PHE A 347 4.70 -13.76 -1.83
CA PHE A 347 5.54 -13.13 -2.85
C PHE A 347 6.84 -12.57 -2.28
N ARG A 348 6.78 -11.81 -1.19
CA ARG A 348 7.96 -11.16 -0.60
C ARG A 348 8.96 -12.15 0.00
N ARG A 349 8.45 -13.21 0.66
CA ARG A 349 9.28 -14.24 1.32
C ARG A 349 9.51 -15.48 0.45
N LYS A 350 9.05 -15.45 -0.81
CA LYS A 350 9.16 -16.58 -1.78
C LYS A 350 8.62 -17.91 -1.24
N LEU A 351 7.52 -17.83 -0.47
CA LEU A 351 6.87 -19.00 0.10
C LEU A 351 5.92 -19.63 -0.94
N TRP A 352 6.51 -20.35 -1.88
CA TRP A 352 5.79 -20.96 -2.98
C TRP A 352 5.55 -22.44 -2.71
N ASP A 353 4.29 -22.85 -2.85
CA ASP A 353 3.81 -24.21 -2.80
C ASP A 353 2.79 -24.44 -3.92
N SER A 354 2.26 -25.65 -4.05
CA SER A 354 1.26 -25.98 -5.07
C SER A 354 0.02 -25.06 -4.98
N SER A 355 -0.42 -24.68 -3.79
CA SER A 355 -1.57 -23.81 -3.58
C SER A 355 -1.30 -22.36 -4.02
N THR A 356 -0.17 -21.81 -3.61
CA THR A 356 0.20 -20.42 -3.93
C THR A 356 0.54 -20.21 -5.40
N ILE A 357 1.13 -21.22 -6.04
CA ILE A 357 1.42 -21.21 -7.49
C ILE A 357 0.12 -21.18 -8.29
N LYS A 358 -0.89 -21.98 -7.90
CA LYS A 358 -2.20 -22.04 -8.55
C LYS A 358 -3.10 -20.84 -8.23
N ALA A 359 -2.93 -20.23 -7.07
CA ALA A 359 -3.73 -19.09 -6.61
C ALA A 359 -3.32 -17.77 -7.30
N ARG A 360 -3.53 -17.70 -8.63
CA ARG A 360 -3.26 -16.51 -9.44
C ARG A 360 -4.20 -16.46 -10.64
N GLY A 361 -5.11 -15.46 -10.66
CA GLY A 361 -6.11 -15.38 -11.72
C GLY A 361 -7.05 -16.60 -11.71
N LEU A 362 -7.34 -17.13 -10.55
CA LEU A 362 -8.22 -18.28 -10.35
C LEU A 362 -9.54 -17.80 -9.78
N PHE A 363 -10.63 -18.04 -10.50
CA PHE A 363 -11.99 -17.68 -10.10
C PHE A 363 -12.85 -18.93 -10.05
N VAL A 364 -13.65 -19.07 -9.00
CA VAL A 364 -14.50 -20.23 -8.74
C VAL A 364 -15.94 -19.82 -8.47
N ASP A 365 -16.89 -20.64 -8.91
CA ASP A 365 -18.30 -20.53 -8.54
C ASP A 365 -18.50 -21.06 -7.12
N ARG A 366 -19.14 -20.26 -6.27
CA ARG A 366 -19.41 -20.63 -4.88
C ARG A 366 -20.28 -21.87 -4.73
N ASN A 367 -21.28 -21.99 -5.57
CA ASN A 367 -22.32 -23.01 -5.40
C ASN A 367 -21.85 -24.38 -5.93
N THR A 368 -21.10 -24.39 -7.03
CA THR A 368 -20.66 -25.63 -7.68
C THR A 368 -19.22 -26.01 -7.38
N GLY A 369 -18.38 -25.08 -6.92
CA GLY A 369 -16.94 -25.27 -6.78
C GLY A 369 -16.20 -25.40 -8.12
N GLU A 370 -16.86 -25.11 -9.24
CA GLU A 370 -16.25 -25.14 -10.56
C GLU A 370 -15.32 -23.94 -10.76
N VAL A 371 -14.24 -24.15 -11.49
CA VAL A 371 -13.41 -23.07 -12.00
C VAL A 371 -14.15 -22.38 -13.15
N ILE A 372 -14.46 -21.11 -12.98
CA ILE A 372 -15.23 -20.33 -13.96
C ILE A 372 -14.36 -19.41 -14.82
N ALA A 373 -13.19 -19.04 -14.30
CA ALA A 373 -12.15 -18.34 -15.07
C ALA A 373 -10.79 -18.62 -14.47
N ARG A 374 -9.78 -18.69 -15.34
CA ARG A 374 -8.41 -18.98 -14.94
C ARG A 374 -7.39 -18.31 -15.85
N ALA A 375 -6.22 -17.98 -15.27
CA ALA A 375 -5.04 -17.57 -16.00
C ALA A 375 -3.87 -18.53 -15.72
N TYR A 376 -2.69 -18.07 -16.05
CA TYR A 376 -1.45 -18.82 -15.80
C TYR A 376 -1.21 -19.06 -14.33
N ASP A 377 -0.63 -20.19 -14.02
CA ASP A 377 0.07 -20.44 -12.77
C ASP A 377 1.16 -19.38 -12.54
N LYS A 378 1.60 -19.20 -11.31
CA LYS A 378 2.72 -18.32 -11.02
C LYS A 378 3.99 -18.89 -11.63
N PHE A 379 4.68 -18.14 -12.48
CA PHE A 379 5.97 -18.48 -13.06
C PHE A 379 7.00 -17.36 -12.80
N PHE A 380 8.29 -17.71 -12.88
CA PHE A 380 9.40 -16.96 -12.28
C PHE A 380 10.36 -16.42 -13.36
N ASN A 381 11.30 -15.57 -12.95
CA ASN A 381 12.32 -15.08 -13.87
C ASN A 381 13.47 -16.07 -13.95
N TYR A 382 14.16 -16.12 -15.08
CA TYR A 382 15.42 -16.84 -15.26
C TYR A 382 16.41 -16.44 -14.16
N ASN A 383 17.03 -17.44 -13.53
CA ASN A 383 17.96 -17.26 -12.41
C ASN A 383 17.38 -16.45 -11.23
N GLU A 384 16.06 -16.55 -10.97
CA GLU A 384 15.44 -15.89 -9.81
C GLU A 384 15.94 -16.53 -8.51
N THR A 385 16.71 -15.77 -7.71
CA THR A 385 17.28 -16.25 -6.45
C THR A 385 16.23 -16.91 -5.55
N GLY A 386 16.48 -18.10 -5.06
CA GLY A 386 15.60 -18.87 -4.17
C GLY A 386 14.49 -19.63 -4.90
N ILE A 387 14.56 -19.77 -6.22
CA ILE A 387 13.66 -20.57 -7.05
C ILE A 387 14.53 -21.51 -7.90
N PRO A 388 14.84 -22.72 -7.40
CA PRO A 388 15.73 -23.66 -8.07
C PRO A 388 15.29 -24.03 -9.50
N GLU A 389 13.97 -24.16 -9.74
CA GLU A 389 13.39 -24.63 -11.00
C GLU A 389 13.69 -23.70 -12.20
N VAL A 390 14.15 -22.47 -11.95
CA VAL A 390 14.52 -21.50 -12.98
C VAL A 390 15.99 -21.13 -12.95
N SER A 391 16.82 -21.89 -12.20
CA SER A 391 18.28 -21.75 -12.27
C SER A 391 18.81 -22.25 -13.60
N GLU A 392 19.95 -21.74 -14.02
CA GLU A 392 20.59 -22.14 -15.29
C GLU A 392 20.91 -23.64 -15.33
N GLU A 393 21.38 -24.17 -14.20
CA GLU A 393 21.75 -25.57 -14.06
C GLU A 393 20.52 -26.48 -14.23
N GLU A 394 19.43 -26.18 -13.52
CA GLU A 394 18.20 -26.97 -13.57
C GLU A 394 17.53 -26.88 -14.93
N LEU A 395 17.46 -25.67 -15.51
CA LEU A 395 16.82 -25.47 -16.81
C LEU A 395 17.57 -26.21 -17.95
N LYS A 396 18.90 -26.26 -17.88
CA LYS A 396 19.71 -26.97 -18.87
C LYS A 396 19.38 -28.47 -18.91
N GLU A 397 19.03 -29.06 -17.77
CA GLU A 397 18.72 -30.47 -17.66
C GLU A 397 17.24 -30.80 -17.93
N THR A 398 16.35 -29.88 -17.56
CA THR A 398 14.90 -30.18 -17.52
C THR A 398 14.12 -29.67 -18.72
N LEU A 399 14.59 -28.62 -19.42
CA LEU A 399 13.85 -28.05 -20.55
C LEU A 399 13.69 -29.03 -21.72
N LYS A 400 12.50 -28.98 -22.32
CA LYS A 400 12.14 -29.77 -23.50
C LYS A 400 12.06 -28.89 -24.73
N PHE A 401 13.00 -29.07 -25.63
CA PHE A 401 13.10 -28.35 -26.91
C PHE A 401 12.17 -28.91 -27.98
N PRO A 402 11.72 -28.08 -28.95
CA PRO A 402 12.04 -26.68 -29.11
C PRO A 402 11.31 -25.78 -28.09
N LEU A 403 11.94 -24.62 -27.74
CA LEU A 403 11.33 -23.61 -26.91
C LEU A 403 10.64 -22.57 -27.77
N LYS A 404 9.55 -22.00 -27.28
CA LYS A 404 8.94 -20.77 -27.81
C LYS A 404 9.39 -19.57 -26.98
N ALA A 405 10.08 -18.62 -27.59
CA ALA A 405 10.41 -17.34 -26.98
C ALA A 405 9.41 -16.27 -27.46
N ILE A 406 8.48 -15.93 -26.58
CA ILE A 406 7.34 -15.05 -26.87
C ILE A 406 7.64 -13.66 -26.33
N LYS A 407 7.56 -12.64 -27.18
CA LYS A 407 7.74 -11.25 -26.75
C LYS A 407 6.77 -10.89 -25.64
N LYS A 408 7.32 -10.41 -24.53
CA LYS A 408 6.50 -9.97 -23.41
C LYS A 408 6.09 -8.52 -23.56
N TYR A 409 4.82 -8.30 -23.80
CA TYR A 409 4.21 -6.98 -23.79
C TYR A 409 4.15 -6.42 -22.36
N ASN A 410 4.16 -5.10 -22.24
CA ASN A 410 4.19 -4.40 -20.97
C ASN A 410 2.87 -3.64 -20.74
N GLY A 411 1.87 -4.36 -20.33
CA GLY A 411 0.56 -3.89 -19.91
C GLY A 411 0.12 -4.59 -18.62
N PHE A 412 -1.15 -4.92 -18.52
CA PHE A 412 -1.68 -5.73 -17.42
C PHE A 412 -2.44 -6.95 -17.95
N LEU A 413 -2.46 -8.00 -17.12
CA LEU A 413 -3.14 -9.25 -17.46
C LEU A 413 -4.65 -9.07 -17.39
N GLY A 414 -5.32 -9.30 -18.51
CA GLY A 414 -6.76 -9.46 -18.64
C GLY A 414 -7.16 -10.91 -18.81
N ILE A 415 -8.30 -11.30 -18.29
CA ILE A 415 -8.86 -12.65 -18.40
C ILE A 415 -10.32 -12.52 -18.86
N ILE A 416 -10.70 -13.23 -19.89
CA ILE A 416 -12.06 -13.34 -20.36
C ILE A 416 -12.51 -14.80 -20.29
N SER A 417 -13.61 -15.04 -19.63
CA SER A 417 -14.34 -16.30 -19.64
C SER A 417 -15.82 -16.06 -19.94
N VAL A 418 -16.62 -17.09 -19.94
CA VAL A 418 -18.07 -16.97 -20.14
C VAL A 418 -18.81 -17.75 -19.06
N ASN A 419 -19.78 -17.12 -18.44
CA ASN A 419 -20.67 -17.77 -17.49
C ASN A 419 -21.62 -18.72 -18.24
N LYS A 420 -21.52 -20.02 -17.94
CA LYS A 420 -22.32 -21.06 -18.63
C LYS A 420 -23.84 -20.93 -18.40
N LYS A 421 -24.28 -20.25 -17.34
CA LYS A 421 -25.71 -20.14 -16.97
C LYS A 421 -26.45 -19.06 -17.75
N ASN A 422 -25.81 -17.91 -17.95
CA ASN A 422 -26.43 -16.76 -18.64
C ASN A 422 -25.69 -16.36 -19.92
N GLU A 423 -24.62 -17.07 -20.26
CA GLU A 423 -23.76 -16.82 -21.41
C GLU A 423 -23.15 -15.40 -21.48
N GLU A 424 -23.01 -14.73 -20.35
CA GLU A 424 -22.36 -13.43 -20.26
C GLU A 424 -20.85 -13.54 -20.11
N PHE A 425 -20.13 -12.58 -20.68
CA PHE A 425 -18.67 -12.52 -20.48
C PHE A 425 -18.32 -12.17 -19.05
N ILE A 426 -17.42 -12.95 -18.49
CA ILE A 426 -16.72 -12.66 -17.23
C ILE A 426 -15.42 -11.98 -17.59
N ILE A 427 -15.29 -10.69 -17.28
CA ILE A 427 -14.09 -9.90 -17.53
C ILE A 427 -13.41 -9.63 -16.20
N SER A 428 -12.14 -10.01 -16.08
CA SER A 428 -11.38 -9.89 -14.85
C SER A 428 -9.91 -9.55 -15.12
N THR A 429 -9.24 -9.13 -14.06
CA THR A 429 -7.77 -9.11 -13.98
C THR A 429 -7.32 -10.30 -13.12
N LYS A 430 -6.05 -10.37 -12.76
CA LYS A 430 -5.53 -11.50 -11.96
C LYS A 430 -6.21 -11.71 -10.60
N GLY A 431 -6.98 -10.75 -10.07
CA GLY A 431 -7.46 -10.81 -8.70
C GLY A 431 -8.89 -10.34 -8.47
N THR A 432 -9.58 -9.81 -9.49
CA THR A 432 -10.93 -9.26 -9.29
C THR A 432 -11.66 -9.11 -10.61
N THR A 433 -13.01 -9.11 -10.55
CA THR A 433 -13.91 -8.77 -11.65
C THR A 433 -14.34 -7.29 -11.62
N TYR A 434 -13.88 -6.52 -10.63
CA TYR A 434 -14.18 -5.08 -10.49
C TYR A 434 -12.94 -4.33 -10.00
N SER A 435 -12.50 -3.35 -10.75
CA SER A 435 -11.45 -2.37 -10.44
C SER A 435 -11.35 -1.41 -11.62
N ASP A 436 -10.58 -0.33 -11.47
CA ASP A 436 -10.28 0.58 -12.58
C ASP A 436 -9.64 -0.16 -13.76
N TYR A 437 -8.73 -1.09 -13.51
CA TYR A 437 -8.13 -1.93 -14.55
C TYR A 437 -9.15 -2.81 -15.26
N VAL A 438 -10.12 -3.40 -14.55
CA VAL A 438 -11.21 -4.16 -15.16
C VAL A 438 -12.10 -3.25 -16.01
N ASN A 439 -12.39 -2.03 -15.52
CA ASN A 439 -13.16 -1.05 -16.26
C ASN A 439 -12.44 -0.59 -17.53
N ILE A 440 -11.15 -0.37 -17.49
CA ILE A 440 -10.32 -0.08 -18.67
C ILE A 440 -10.40 -1.24 -19.66
N PHE A 441 -10.18 -2.48 -19.19
CA PHE A 441 -10.24 -3.67 -20.04
C PHE A 441 -11.63 -3.84 -20.66
N ARG A 442 -12.69 -3.71 -19.88
CA ARG A 442 -14.08 -3.78 -20.36
C ARG A 442 -14.35 -2.76 -21.47
N LYS A 443 -13.96 -1.50 -21.28
CA LYS A 443 -14.13 -0.43 -22.27
C LYS A 443 -13.41 -0.71 -23.59
N ILE A 444 -12.22 -1.33 -23.56
CA ILE A 444 -11.49 -1.72 -24.76
C ILE A 444 -12.19 -2.91 -25.42
N PHE A 445 -12.55 -3.94 -24.64
CA PHE A 445 -13.23 -5.13 -25.15
C PHE A 445 -14.61 -4.82 -25.74
N GLU A 446 -15.36 -3.90 -25.16
CA GLU A 446 -16.66 -3.47 -25.71
C GLU A 446 -16.54 -2.89 -27.13
N LYS A 447 -15.42 -2.24 -27.43
CA LYS A 447 -15.14 -1.67 -28.76
C LYS A 447 -14.67 -2.68 -29.79
N ILE A 448 -14.34 -3.92 -29.41
CA ILE A 448 -13.98 -4.98 -30.34
C ILE A 448 -15.21 -5.39 -31.16
N ASP A 449 -14.97 -5.77 -32.44
CA ASP A 449 -16.03 -6.21 -33.35
C ASP A 449 -16.90 -7.29 -32.72
N LYS A 450 -18.23 -7.14 -32.87
CA LYS A 450 -19.22 -8.05 -32.28
C LYS A 450 -19.04 -9.48 -32.75
N ASN A 451 -18.65 -9.69 -34.01
CA ASN A 451 -18.50 -11.03 -34.58
C ASN A 451 -17.28 -11.73 -34.03
N ILE A 452 -16.19 -10.99 -33.80
CA ILE A 452 -14.99 -11.52 -33.09
C ILE A 452 -15.37 -11.95 -31.69
N LYS A 453 -16.11 -11.10 -30.94
CA LYS A 453 -16.62 -11.45 -29.62
C LYS A 453 -17.50 -12.70 -29.65
N ASN A 454 -18.34 -12.87 -30.65
CA ASN A 454 -19.17 -14.07 -30.81
C ASN A 454 -18.32 -15.33 -31.07
N CYS A 455 -17.33 -15.27 -31.98
CA CYS A 455 -16.42 -16.38 -32.23
C CYS A 455 -15.65 -16.77 -30.96
N LEU A 456 -15.15 -15.76 -30.20
CA LEU A 456 -14.48 -15.98 -28.93
C LEU A 456 -15.43 -16.66 -27.93
N LYS A 457 -16.66 -16.16 -27.77
CA LYS A 457 -17.69 -16.70 -26.88
C LYS A 457 -17.97 -18.19 -27.16
N GLU A 458 -18.16 -18.54 -28.44
CA GLU A 458 -18.40 -19.94 -28.86
C GLU A 458 -17.24 -20.85 -28.41
N ILE A 459 -15.99 -20.44 -28.60
CA ILE A 459 -14.83 -21.20 -28.19
C ILE A 459 -14.78 -21.36 -26.66
N LEU A 460 -14.96 -20.27 -25.92
CA LEU A 460 -14.88 -20.28 -24.46
C LEU A 460 -15.95 -21.19 -23.85
N LEU A 461 -17.17 -21.18 -24.36
CA LEU A 461 -18.26 -22.04 -23.90
C LEU A 461 -18.02 -23.51 -24.29
N LYS A 462 -17.71 -23.77 -25.55
CA LYS A 462 -17.59 -25.13 -26.08
C LYS A 462 -16.44 -25.89 -25.44
N HIS A 463 -15.32 -25.22 -25.19
CA HIS A 463 -14.09 -25.83 -24.70
C HIS A 463 -13.84 -25.59 -23.22
N ASN A 464 -14.78 -24.96 -22.50
CA ASN A 464 -14.67 -24.64 -21.07
C ASN A 464 -13.30 -24.04 -20.70
N CYS A 465 -12.96 -22.93 -21.33
CA CYS A 465 -11.66 -22.27 -21.14
C CYS A 465 -11.80 -20.76 -20.95
N SER A 466 -10.73 -20.15 -20.56
CA SER A 466 -10.54 -18.69 -20.47
C SER A 466 -9.54 -18.23 -21.51
N ALA A 467 -9.73 -17.04 -22.06
CA ALA A 467 -8.76 -16.35 -22.89
C ALA A 467 -7.99 -15.34 -22.04
N THR A 468 -6.67 -15.34 -22.12
CA THR A 468 -5.79 -14.41 -21.43
C THR A 468 -5.23 -13.37 -22.39
N PHE A 469 -5.16 -12.14 -21.91
CA PHE A 469 -4.73 -10.99 -22.71
C PHE A 469 -3.66 -10.17 -21.98
N GLU A 470 -2.73 -9.60 -22.72
CA GLU A 470 -2.05 -8.40 -22.27
C GLU A 470 -2.84 -7.19 -22.76
N VAL A 471 -3.28 -6.37 -21.83
CA VAL A 471 -4.06 -5.17 -22.09
C VAL A 471 -3.14 -3.96 -22.08
N ILE A 472 -3.00 -3.29 -23.21
CA ILE A 472 -2.25 -2.04 -23.35
C ILE A 472 -3.23 -0.88 -23.40
N SER A 473 -3.10 0.07 -22.50
CA SER A 473 -4.00 1.23 -22.44
C SER A 473 -3.23 2.55 -22.32
N SER A 474 -3.76 3.58 -22.97
CA SER A 474 -3.29 4.95 -22.82
C SER A 474 -3.51 5.51 -21.41
N LEU A 475 -4.49 4.96 -20.67
CA LEU A 475 -4.79 5.37 -19.29
C LEU A 475 -3.85 4.75 -18.25
N ASP A 476 -3.05 3.76 -18.64
CA ASP A 476 -2.06 3.11 -17.78
C ASP A 476 -0.69 3.03 -18.49
N PRO A 477 0.02 4.15 -18.63
CA PRO A 477 1.32 4.19 -19.28
C PRO A 477 2.36 3.45 -18.43
N HIS A 478 2.84 2.34 -18.99
CA HIS A 478 3.91 1.56 -18.40
C HIS A 478 5.31 2.07 -18.81
N ILE A 479 6.31 1.19 -18.85
CA ILE A 479 7.70 1.53 -19.14
C ILE A 479 7.98 1.52 -20.64
N VAL A 480 7.35 0.58 -21.36
CA VAL A 480 7.51 0.40 -22.80
C VAL A 480 6.60 1.38 -23.55
N LYS A 481 7.14 2.11 -24.52
CA LYS A 481 6.35 3.02 -25.37
C LYS A 481 5.76 2.22 -26.53
N TYR A 482 4.45 2.34 -26.72
CA TYR A 482 3.72 1.74 -27.83
C TYR A 482 3.20 2.82 -28.79
N GLU A 483 3.26 2.56 -30.09
CA GLU A 483 2.67 3.44 -31.11
C GLU A 483 1.14 3.35 -31.09
N LYS A 484 0.61 2.14 -30.84
CA LYS A 484 -0.82 1.90 -30.70
C LYS A 484 -1.15 1.58 -29.25
N THR A 485 -2.13 2.26 -28.70
CA THR A 485 -2.66 2.04 -27.37
C THR A 485 -4.13 1.60 -27.44
N ASP A 486 -4.67 1.16 -26.33
CA ASP A 486 -5.99 0.53 -26.22
C ASP A 486 -6.10 -0.74 -27.06
N MET A 487 -5.10 -1.63 -26.90
CA MET A 487 -4.92 -2.89 -27.63
C MET A 487 -5.11 -4.10 -26.73
N LEU A 488 -5.64 -5.17 -27.27
CA LEU A 488 -5.73 -6.50 -26.66
C LEU A 488 -4.84 -7.48 -27.43
N TYR A 489 -3.78 -7.95 -26.78
CA TYR A 489 -2.92 -9.00 -27.31
C TYR A 489 -3.35 -10.34 -26.72
N LEU A 490 -3.91 -11.23 -27.53
CA LEU A 490 -4.26 -12.58 -27.10
C LEU A 490 -3.00 -13.38 -26.78
N LEU A 491 -2.86 -13.76 -25.53
CA LEU A 491 -1.70 -14.51 -25.07
C LEU A 491 -1.94 -16.03 -25.21
N ASP A 492 -2.98 -16.54 -24.54
CA ASP A 492 -3.28 -17.98 -24.52
C ASP A 492 -4.75 -18.25 -24.21
N PHE A 493 -5.16 -19.49 -24.51
CA PHE A 493 -6.35 -20.12 -23.93
C PHE A 493 -5.95 -21.05 -22.80
N VAL A 494 -6.63 -20.98 -21.68
CA VAL A 494 -6.36 -21.79 -20.48
C VAL A 494 -7.63 -22.53 -20.11
N GLU A 495 -7.56 -23.85 -19.99
CA GLU A 495 -8.70 -24.67 -19.58
C GLU A 495 -9.16 -24.29 -18.17
N ASN A 496 -10.47 -24.20 -17.94
CA ASN A 496 -11.07 -23.93 -16.64
C ASN A 496 -11.11 -25.23 -15.79
N ILE A 497 -9.99 -25.93 -15.74
CA ILE A 497 -9.78 -27.14 -14.95
C ILE A 497 -8.59 -26.89 -14.04
N LEU A 498 -8.69 -27.34 -12.79
CA LEU A 498 -7.61 -27.25 -11.84
C LEU A 498 -7.09 -28.63 -11.52
N HIS A 499 -5.77 -28.81 -11.62
CA HIS A 499 -5.06 -29.95 -11.10
C HIS A 499 -3.93 -29.42 -10.21
N ILE A 500 -4.09 -29.56 -8.89
CA ILE A 500 -3.17 -28.94 -7.92
C ILE A 500 -1.73 -29.45 -8.09
N ASN A 501 -1.58 -30.71 -8.47
CA ASN A 501 -0.29 -31.36 -8.75
C ASN A 501 0.06 -31.37 -10.25
N GLY A 502 -0.82 -30.85 -11.10
CA GLY A 502 -0.59 -30.75 -12.55
C GLY A 502 0.38 -29.64 -12.89
N LYS A 503 1.29 -29.93 -13.81
CA LYS A 503 2.46 -29.06 -14.04
C LYS A 503 2.19 -28.12 -15.16
N HIS A 504 1.43 -27.36 -15.51
CA HIS A 504 1.50 -26.32 -16.56
C HIS A 504 0.27 -26.29 -17.52
N ILE A 505 0.27 -25.25 -18.34
CA ILE A 505 -0.68 -25.06 -19.42
C ILE A 505 -0.38 -26.05 -20.54
N ASP A 506 -1.40 -26.69 -21.07
CA ASP A 506 -1.26 -27.47 -22.30
C ASP A 506 -1.09 -26.49 -23.49
N ASN A 507 0.16 -26.41 -24.01
CA ASN A 507 0.48 -25.57 -25.15
C ASN A 507 -0.32 -25.98 -26.39
N THR A 508 -0.49 -27.29 -26.60
CA THR A 508 -1.23 -27.85 -27.74
C THR A 508 -2.68 -27.40 -27.71
N PHE A 509 -3.31 -27.42 -26.54
CA PHE A 509 -4.66 -26.90 -26.37
C PHE A 509 -4.75 -25.41 -26.73
N SER A 510 -3.85 -24.59 -26.19
CA SER A 510 -3.85 -23.14 -26.45
C SER A 510 -3.63 -22.84 -27.93
N ASP A 511 -2.65 -23.49 -28.57
CA ASP A 511 -2.36 -23.32 -30.00
C ASP A 511 -3.54 -23.73 -30.89
N ASN A 512 -4.20 -24.85 -30.58
CA ASN A 512 -5.40 -25.30 -31.27
C ASN A 512 -6.55 -24.28 -31.15
N MET A 513 -6.76 -23.72 -29.97
CA MET A 513 -7.83 -22.72 -29.73
C MET A 513 -7.51 -21.40 -30.46
N LYS A 514 -6.25 -20.98 -30.47
CA LYS A 514 -5.81 -19.79 -31.26
C LYS A 514 -6.03 -20.02 -32.75
N GLN A 515 -5.65 -21.18 -33.26
CA GLN A 515 -5.82 -21.53 -34.66
C GLN A 515 -7.33 -21.56 -35.02
N LEU A 516 -8.16 -22.20 -34.19
CA LEU A 516 -9.60 -22.25 -34.40
C LEU A 516 -10.25 -20.87 -34.43
N LEU A 517 -9.84 -19.97 -33.54
CA LEU A 517 -10.32 -18.58 -33.51
C LEU A 517 -9.90 -17.85 -34.79
N LYS A 518 -8.64 -18.01 -35.21
CA LYS A 518 -8.08 -17.41 -36.42
C LYS A 518 -8.85 -17.89 -37.67
N GLU A 519 -9.05 -19.18 -37.83
CA GLU A 519 -9.81 -19.77 -38.94
C GLU A 519 -11.23 -19.21 -39.02
N LYS A 520 -11.96 -19.20 -37.88
CA LYS A 520 -13.33 -18.64 -37.82
C LYS A 520 -13.37 -17.16 -38.21
N MET A 521 -12.36 -16.39 -37.93
CA MET A 521 -12.30 -14.99 -38.28
C MET A 521 -11.90 -14.80 -39.78
N GLU A 522 -10.94 -15.55 -40.26
CA GLU A 522 -10.46 -15.48 -41.65
C GLU A 522 -11.58 -15.92 -42.63
N GLU A 523 -12.25 -17.03 -42.36
CA GLU A 523 -13.39 -17.52 -43.16
C GLU A 523 -14.49 -16.45 -43.34
N LYS A 524 -14.68 -15.62 -42.33
CA LYS A 524 -15.72 -14.58 -42.31
C LYS A 524 -15.18 -13.18 -42.63
N GLY A 525 -13.88 -13.03 -42.88
CA GLY A 525 -13.24 -11.75 -43.17
C GLY A 525 -13.23 -10.76 -42.01
N TYR A 526 -13.32 -11.24 -40.74
CA TYR A 526 -13.36 -10.38 -39.57
C TYR A 526 -11.95 -9.94 -39.17
N LYS A 527 -11.77 -8.64 -39.01
CA LYS A 527 -10.54 -8.01 -38.52
C LYS A 527 -10.90 -6.86 -37.58
N ASP A 528 -10.10 -6.69 -36.54
CA ASP A 528 -10.22 -5.55 -35.63
C ASP A 528 -8.80 -5.02 -35.34
N PRO A 529 -8.55 -3.73 -35.56
CA PRO A 529 -7.21 -3.15 -35.34
C PRO A 529 -6.79 -3.09 -33.87
N LYS A 530 -7.72 -3.34 -32.93
CA LYS A 530 -7.48 -3.36 -31.49
C LYS A 530 -7.29 -4.76 -30.92
N PHE A 531 -7.40 -5.79 -31.77
CA PHE A 531 -7.27 -7.18 -31.36
C PHE A 531 -6.17 -7.87 -32.17
N GLU A 532 -5.10 -8.27 -31.48
CA GLU A 532 -3.97 -8.95 -32.08
C GLU A 532 -3.91 -10.41 -31.66
N PHE A 533 -3.86 -11.31 -32.63
CA PHE A 533 -3.79 -12.76 -32.41
C PHE A 533 -2.39 -13.28 -32.17
N SER A 534 -1.43 -12.68 -32.86
CA SER A 534 -0.07 -13.19 -32.87
C SER A 534 0.81 -12.28 -32.05
N VAL A 535 1.34 -12.85 -31.02
CA VAL A 535 2.47 -12.29 -30.29
C VAL A 535 3.73 -12.64 -31.10
N GLU A 536 4.68 -11.73 -31.25
CA GLU A 536 5.97 -12.05 -31.85
C GLU A 536 6.63 -13.20 -31.09
N GLU A 537 6.94 -14.29 -31.80
CA GLU A 537 7.59 -15.47 -31.23
C GLU A 537 8.78 -15.92 -32.06
N SER A 538 9.78 -16.50 -31.38
CA SER A 538 10.91 -17.18 -31.97
C SER A 538 10.97 -18.61 -31.47
N VAL A 539 11.41 -19.53 -32.32
CA VAL A 539 11.61 -20.93 -31.95
C VAL A 539 13.09 -21.17 -31.70
N LEU A 540 13.44 -21.79 -30.58
CA LEU A 540 14.81 -22.11 -30.18
C LEU A 540 14.92 -23.63 -30.02
N ASN A 541 15.84 -24.26 -30.77
CA ASN A 541 15.91 -25.68 -30.91
C ASN A 541 16.93 -26.35 -29.98
N SER A 542 17.79 -25.56 -29.34
CA SER A 542 18.82 -26.06 -28.44
C SER A 542 19.10 -25.09 -27.29
N TRP A 543 19.86 -25.57 -26.30
CA TRP A 543 20.35 -24.75 -25.20
C TRP A 543 21.28 -23.64 -25.68
N GLU A 544 22.12 -23.92 -26.68
CA GLU A 544 23.03 -22.97 -27.26
C GLU A 544 22.27 -21.83 -27.95
N GLU A 545 21.24 -22.16 -28.77
CA GLU A 545 20.36 -21.14 -29.39
C GLU A 545 19.64 -20.29 -28.31
N PHE A 546 19.20 -20.91 -27.21
CA PHE A 546 18.62 -20.18 -26.07
C PHE A 546 19.63 -19.21 -25.45
N GLN A 547 20.86 -19.63 -25.22
CA GLN A 547 21.90 -18.77 -24.65
C GLN A 547 22.29 -17.61 -25.59
N GLU A 548 22.37 -17.85 -26.89
CA GLU A 548 22.58 -16.81 -27.88
C GLU A 548 21.42 -15.82 -27.93
N PHE A 549 20.20 -16.33 -27.93
CA PHE A 549 18.98 -15.51 -27.88
C PHE A 549 18.97 -14.64 -26.63
N TYR A 550 19.24 -15.20 -25.45
CA TYR A 550 19.29 -14.45 -24.20
C TYR A 550 20.32 -13.31 -24.25
N LYS A 551 21.54 -13.59 -24.73
CA LYS A 551 22.59 -12.58 -24.87
C LYS A 551 22.22 -11.48 -25.87
N SER A 552 21.69 -11.84 -27.01
CA SER A 552 21.35 -10.89 -28.09
C SER A 552 20.15 -10.00 -27.74
N THR A 553 19.24 -10.47 -26.85
CA THR A 553 18.01 -9.77 -26.52
C THR A 553 18.04 -9.02 -25.19
N SER A 554 19.08 -9.24 -24.36
CA SER A 554 19.13 -8.67 -22.99
C SER A 554 19.17 -7.15 -22.95
N ASP A 555 19.68 -6.47 -23.99
CA ASP A 555 19.86 -5.03 -24.04
C ASP A 555 19.01 -4.33 -25.11
N ILE A 556 18.08 -5.05 -25.75
CA ILE A 556 17.16 -4.44 -26.73
C ILE A 556 16.31 -3.37 -26.03
N GLU A 557 16.28 -2.17 -26.57
CA GLU A 557 15.50 -1.06 -26.03
C GLU A 557 14.00 -1.22 -26.28
N ASN A 558 13.22 -0.64 -25.41
CA ASN A 558 11.77 -0.53 -25.53
C ASN A 558 11.00 -1.86 -25.57
N ILE A 559 11.53 -2.89 -24.90
CA ILE A 559 10.82 -4.15 -24.65
C ILE A 559 10.88 -4.51 -23.16
N GLU A 560 9.88 -5.26 -22.66
CA GLU A 560 9.92 -5.80 -21.29
C GLU A 560 10.84 -7.02 -21.20
N GLY A 561 10.89 -7.81 -22.24
CA GLY A 561 11.63 -9.06 -22.34
C GLY A 561 10.84 -10.14 -23.06
N TYR A 562 11.01 -11.39 -22.64
CA TYR A 562 10.36 -12.55 -23.26
C TYR A 562 9.79 -13.50 -22.22
N VAL A 563 8.76 -14.26 -22.60
CA VAL A 563 8.29 -15.44 -21.89
C VAL A 563 8.76 -16.66 -22.69
N ILE A 564 9.50 -17.53 -22.03
CA ILE A 564 9.96 -18.77 -22.62
C ILE A 564 8.99 -19.87 -22.22
N LYS A 565 8.56 -20.68 -23.19
CA LYS A 565 7.73 -21.87 -23.00
C LYS A 565 8.45 -23.09 -23.60
N ASP A 566 8.52 -24.16 -22.86
CA ASP A 566 8.97 -25.46 -23.38
C ASP A 566 7.81 -26.27 -23.96
N GLN A 567 8.10 -27.44 -24.54
CA GLN A 567 7.08 -28.32 -25.11
C GLN A 567 6.09 -28.86 -24.07
N ASN A 568 6.50 -29.00 -22.81
CA ASN A 568 5.66 -29.48 -21.73
C ASN A 568 4.85 -28.35 -21.04
N GLY A 569 4.90 -27.11 -21.58
CA GLY A 569 4.20 -25.96 -21.03
C GLY A 569 4.89 -25.32 -19.83
N PHE A 570 6.10 -25.71 -19.48
CA PHE A 570 6.88 -25.01 -18.46
C PHE A 570 7.21 -23.60 -18.93
N MET A 571 7.09 -22.62 -18.04
CA MET A 571 7.22 -21.21 -18.39
C MET A 571 8.17 -20.48 -17.43
N PHE A 572 9.01 -19.61 -18.00
CA PHE A 572 9.79 -18.65 -17.24
C PHE A 572 9.97 -17.34 -18.01
N LYS A 573 10.49 -16.30 -17.33
CA LYS A 573 10.63 -14.95 -17.90
C LYS A 573 12.08 -14.58 -18.10
N LEU A 574 12.39 -14.05 -19.25
CA LEU A 574 13.61 -13.28 -19.49
C LEU A 574 13.27 -11.80 -19.38
N LYS A 575 13.76 -11.13 -18.37
CA LYS A 575 13.61 -9.68 -18.25
C LYS A 575 14.78 -8.98 -18.90
N ASN A 576 14.46 -7.98 -19.71
CA ASN A 576 15.42 -7.16 -20.40
C ASN A 576 16.05 -6.12 -19.46
N ASN A 577 17.32 -5.78 -19.66
CA ASN A 577 18.05 -4.80 -18.86
C ASN A 577 17.47 -3.39 -18.98
N PHE A 578 17.05 -2.99 -20.18
CA PHE A 578 16.33 -1.74 -20.40
C PHE A 578 15.10 -1.63 -19.47
N TYR A 579 14.25 -2.65 -19.48
CA TYR A 579 13.04 -2.67 -18.66
C TYR A 579 13.36 -2.66 -17.16
N THR A 580 14.32 -3.45 -16.70
CA THR A 580 14.67 -3.54 -15.27
C THR A 580 15.24 -2.22 -14.76
N THR A 581 16.06 -1.55 -15.56
CA THR A 581 16.64 -0.22 -15.28
C THR A 581 15.51 0.83 -15.18
N TRP A 582 14.65 0.92 -16.19
CA TRP A 582 13.58 1.93 -16.18
C TRP A 582 12.48 1.63 -15.18
N LYS A 583 12.30 0.38 -14.77
CA LYS A 583 11.43 0.01 -13.64
C LYS A 583 11.96 0.55 -12.32
N LYS A 584 13.26 0.45 -12.06
CA LYS A 584 13.89 1.06 -10.88
C LYS A 584 13.75 2.58 -10.92
N ARG A 585 14.04 3.21 -12.06
CA ARG A 585 13.91 4.67 -12.25
C ARG A 585 12.48 5.16 -12.13
N ARG A 586 11.48 4.38 -12.54
CA ARG A 586 10.06 4.67 -12.27
C ARG A 586 9.76 4.70 -10.78
N ASN A 587 10.31 3.79 -10.00
CA ASN A 587 10.14 3.82 -8.55
C ASN A 587 10.79 5.06 -7.92
N ILE A 588 11.95 5.48 -8.43
CA ILE A 588 12.61 6.74 -8.02
C ILE A 588 11.70 7.94 -8.36
N LEU A 589 11.17 7.99 -9.58
CA LEU A 589 10.25 9.04 -10.03
C LEU A 589 9.01 9.11 -9.15
N ASN A 590 8.33 7.98 -8.93
CA ASN A 590 7.13 7.92 -8.11
C ASN A 590 7.40 8.35 -6.65
N HIS A 591 8.52 7.92 -6.09
CA HIS A 591 8.92 8.34 -4.74
C HIS A 591 9.19 9.83 -4.67
N TYR A 592 9.88 10.40 -5.67
CA TYR A 592 10.11 11.84 -5.76
C TYR A 592 8.82 12.63 -5.95
N GLN A 593 7.92 12.20 -6.83
CA GLN A 593 6.62 12.84 -7.06
C GLN A 593 5.74 12.86 -5.81
N ASN A 594 5.73 11.76 -5.05
CA ASN A 594 4.97 11.67 -3.80
C ASN A 594 5.55 12.51 -2.66
N ASN A 595 6.83 12.91 -2.78
CA ASN A 595 7.57 13.65 -1.76
C ASN A 595 8.27 14.87 -2.36
N ILE A 596 7.66 15.52 -3.36
CA ILE A 596 8.30 16.55 -4.19
C ILE A 596 8.74 17.80 -3.40
N GLU A 597 8.19 18.00 -2.21
CA GLU A 597 8.55 19.09 -1.30
C GLU A 597 9.64 18.69 -0.29
N ALA A 598 9.97 17.40 -0.20
CA ALA A 598 11.00 16.90 0.71
C ALA A 598 12.36 16.77 0.02
N GLU A 599 13.43 16.81 0.81
CA GLU A 599 14.76 16.49 0.32
C GLU A 599 14.86 15.00 -0.02
N TYR A 600 15.29 14.70 -1.25
CA TYR A 600 15.39 13.32 -1.72
C TYR A 600 16.68 12.67 -1.20
N ASP A 601 16.53 11.59 -0.43
CA ASP A 601 17.65 10.84 0.11
C ASP A 601 18.30 9.96 -0.97
N LEU A 602 19.43 10.43 -1.48
CA LEU A 602 20.22 9.74 -2.52
C LEU A 602 21.00 8.52 -1.98
N GLU A 603 21.21 8.41 -0.68
CA GLU A 603 21.99 7.31 -0.08
C GLU A 603 21.25 5.97 -0.18
N ARG A 604 19.93 6.00 -0.36
CA ARG A 604 19.12 4.81 -0.60
C ARG A 604 19.34 4.16 -1.96
N ILE A 605 19.96 4.88 -2.89
CA ILE A 605 20.21 4.39 -4.25
C ILE A 605 21.62 3.82 -4.30
N LYS A 606 21.73 2.50 -4.51
CA LYS A 606 23.01 1.78 -4.54
C LYS A 606 23.74 1.84 -5.88
N ASP A 607 23.01 2.04 -6.97
CA ASP A 607 23.55 2.04 -8.33
C ASP A 607 23.95 3.45 -8.75
N ASN A 608 25.19 3.63 -9.22
CA ASN A 608 25.73 4.93 -9.58
C ASN A 608 24.99 5.61 -10.75
N GLU A 609 24.50 4.85 -11.72
CA GLU A 609 23.74 5.38 -12.87
C GLU A 609 22.34 5.83 -12.42
N ASP A 610 21.72 5.08 -11.50
CA ASP A 610 20.45 5.47 -10.91
C ASP A 610 20.60 6.69 -9.98
N VAL A 611 21.77 6.86 -9.31
CA VAL A 611 22.12 8.10 -8.59
C VAL A 611 22.25 9.29 -9.52
N LYS A 612 22.90 9.12 -10.70
CA LYS A 612 22.99 10.17 -11.73
C LYS A 612 21.61 10.57 -12.24
N PHE A 613 20.76 9.59 -12.50
CA PHE A 613 19.36 9.82 -12.91
C PHE A 613 18.59 10.58 -11.83
N ALA A 614 18.66 10.15 -10.57
CA ALA A 614 17.98 10.81 -9.45
C ALA A 614 18.45 12.25 -9.25
N LYS A 615 19.77 12.51 -9.30
CA LYS A 615 20.34 13.86 -9.23
C LYS A 615 19.83 14.75 -10.36
N TRP A 616 19.77 14.22 -11.56
CA TRP A 616 19.22 14.97 -12.70
C TRP A 616 17.72 15.26 -12.51
N LEU A 617 16.94 14.27 -12.06
CA LEU A 617 15.50 14.39 -11.85
C LEU A 617 15.16 15.47 -10.82
N ILE A 618 15.87 15.47 -9.68
CA ILE A 618 15.70 16.45 -8.59
C ILE A 618 16.02 17.87 -9.04
N ASN A 619 16.94 18.02 -10.01
CA ASN A 619 17.34 19.29 -10.53
C ASN A 619 16.40 19.87 -11.62
N LEU A 620 15.40 19.12 -12.05
CA LEU A 620 14.36 19.64 -12.93
C LEU A 620 13.39 20.56 -12.17
N PRO A 621 12.81 21.55 -12.85
CA PRO A 621 11.68 22.29 -12.28
C PRO A 621 10.58 21.35 -11.85
N LYS A 622 10.03 21.55 -10.65
CA LYS A 622 8.98 20.68 -10.07
C LYS A 622 7.79 20.46 -11.01
N GLU A 623 7.38 21.52 -11.72
CA GLU A 623 6.29 21.49 -12.71
C GLU A 623 6.58 20.55 -13.90
N GLU A 624 7.84 20.35 -14.22
CA GLU A 624 8.25 19.47 -15.31
C GLU A 624 8.34 17.98 -14.90
N VAL A 625 8.22 17.72 -13.62
CA VAL A 625 8.23 16.34 -13.06
C VAL A 625 6.83 15.96 -12.55
N LYS A 626 6.11 16.92 -11.97
CA LYS A 626 4.77 16.71 -11.43
C LYS A 626 3.82 16.18 -12.53
N ASN A 627 3.16 15.08 -12.27
CA ASN A 627 2.22 14.43 -13.20
C ASN A 627 2.84 13.88 -14.50
N LYS A 628 4.16 13.78 -14.61
CA LYS A 628 4.82 13.15 -15.75
C LYS A 628 5.02 11.65 -15.54
N ASN A 629 4.77 10.86 -16.58
CA ASN A 629 5.05 9.42 -16.54
C ASN A 629 6.52 9.14 -16.86
N ILE A 630 6.95 7.89 -16.63
CA ILE A 630 8.36 7.50 -16.81
C ILE A 630 8.81 7.55 -18.25
N ILE A 631 7.90 7.43 -19.24
CA ILE A 631 8.24 7.50 -20.68
C ILE A 631 8.64 8.94 -21.02
N GLU A 632 7.84 9.93 -20.61
CA GLU A 632 8.11 11.35 -20.83
C GLU A 632 9.42 11.78 -20.15
N ILE A 633 9.65 11.31 -18.93
CA ILE A 633 10.88 11.58 -18.17
C ILE A 633 12.09 10.92 -18.87
N ARG A 634 11.94 9.69 -19.39
CA ARG A 634 12.99 9.00 -20.13
C ARG A 634 13.38 9.73 -21.41
N GLU A 635 12.40 10.15 -22.21
CA GLU A 635 12.66 10.91 -23.44
C GLU A 635 13.44 12.19 -23.14
N LYS A 636 13.08 12.88 -22.08
CA LYS A 636 13.79 14.08 -21.63
C LYS A 636 15.19 13.78 -21.10
N TYR A 637 15.37 12.65 -20.39
CA TYR A 637 16.69 12.24 -19.89
C TYR A 637 17.63 11.86 -21.04
N ASN A 638 17.13 11.15 -22.05
CA ASN A 638 17.93 10.71 -23.20
C ASN A 638 18.23 11.83 -24.21
N SER A 639 17.47 12.94 -24.17
CA SER A 639 17.74 14.14 -25.01
C SER A 639 18.76 15.10 -24.41
N LYS A 640 19.32 14.79 -23.25
CA LYS A 640 20.34 15.54 -22.53
C LYS A 640 21.73 15.29 -23.15
#